data_15be20b4c28f58543ca14e29808294fb
#
_entry.id   15be20b4c28f58543ca14e29808294fb
#
_cell.length_a   1.000
_cell.length_b   1.000
_cell.length_c   1.000
_cell.angle_alpha   90.00
_cell.angle_beta   90.00
_cell.angle_gamma   90.00
#
_symmetry.space_group_name_H-M   'P 1'
#
loop_
_entity.id
_entity.type
_entity.pdbx_description
1 polymer ?
#
loop_
_entity_poly.entity_id
_entity_poly.type
_entity_poly.pdbx_seq_one_letter_code
_entity_poly.pdbx_strand_id
1 'polypeptide(L)'
;MIYGVSFSPELILSANADKAALGGDNYVNWSGTSAGGVTNEICDIIESANEQTMRFEFIGGITGDKIKRALQDKKCKFYEKQGENTLQIKIDSGKTTRFTGNIANFPVNDEEISPFVRDFEKIPGKSLVLIPEKLSGVVGENTVKHVFSAVAPLQARVLFRADEHNLSEVLKYSPYYLFADEKTLCAYFGKKTIAETEIIKAMAYLQKKGAQSVIVFGGDRMFALGYMGGIYKAETLILGKKEQARFIACFACACELGAGFEQSLKTACACASGADISAALDGESAYKGTFTVIRKRVKKQVIRNVSHYVLENAGIPFAKKPLNLLDLTVLTQITMLDITKLQGESMTLREARKKYIEKNPAGYVDLGVVIPQSFPLLSLCADSARFENVEITDRKSVIDDEKVVQFTAITFRFPTGEYAVAFNGTDDTIVGWKEDFYLLYDKPTESQLCAVNYLNDLADSTPDDAKLYVVGHSKGGNLSMYGAVMAGEKFHKKLVMAYNFDGPGFVESFYKTENFLSVQNKILSVIPQLSVVGRLFNHEEKVMIVKSCFSGIYQHDLYSWETEGDSFVTVPHLDELSDRVQEKVNEIMYTLTPEQRKIFVDGLFSLLYSTDSFTLTQLMINRGKLFGNFFKCDAATRKILLSMMMKLMSDRYVREMAKISMREAKKMQDKKEFEE
;
A
#
# COMPACT_ATOMS: atom_id res chain seq x y z
N MET A 1 1.12 -10.90 21.74
CA MET A 1 0.26 -10.02 22.60
C MET A 1 -0.80 -9.36 21.75
N ILE A 2 -2.06 -9.47 22.14
CA ILE A 2 -3.22 -8.96 21.41
C ILE A 2 -3.70 -7.66 22.08
N TYR A 3 -3.99 -6.63 21.30
CA TYR A 3 -4.41 -5.32 21.78
C TYR A 3 -5.92 -5.14 21.58
N GLY A 4 -6.67 -4.97 22.68
CA GLY A 4 -8.11 -4.70 22.63
C GLY A 4 -8.40 -3.22 22.87
N VAL A 5 -9.22 -2.59 22.03
CA VAL A 5 -9.64 -1.20 22.18
C VAL A 5 -11.12 -1.16 22.50
N SER A 6 -11.50 -0.58 23.65
CA SER A 6 -12.86 -0.39 24.10
C SER A 6 -13.18 1.09 24.26
N PHE A 7 -13.99 1.62 23.36
CA PHE A 7 -14.51 2.99 23.43
C PHE A 7 -15.72 3.12 24.32
N SER A 8 -16.38 2.00 24.62
CA SER A 8 -17.61 1.94 25.41
C SER A 8 -17.62 0.75 26.37
N PRO A 9 -16.65 0.67 27.30
CA PRO A 9 -16.71 -0.36 28.34
C PRO A 9 -17.93 -0.18 29.22
N GLU A 10 -18.47 -1.29 29.72
CA GLU A 10 -19.69 -1.34 30.50
C GLU A 10 -19.37 -1.67 31.96
N LEU A 11 -20.06 -1.05 32.92
CA LEU A 11 -20.09 -1.49 34.31
C LEU A 11 -21.21 -2.52 34.47
N ILE A 12 -20.88 -3.74 34.89
CA ILE A 12 -21.86 -4.78 35.20
C ILE A 12 -21.98 -4.94 36.70
N LEU A 13 -23.18 -4.70 37.21
CA LEU A 13 -23.56 -5.05 38.57
C LEU A 13 -24.35 -6.36 38.54
N SER A 14 -23.84 -7.39 39.19
CA SER A 14 -24.45 -8.71 39.25
C SER A 14 -25.18 -8.92 40.56
N ALA A 15 -26.37 -9.49 40.51
CA ALA A 15 -27.17 -9.81 41.71
C ALA A 15 -27.89 -11.15 41.47
N ASN A 16 -28.20 -11.81 42.59
CA ASN A 16 -29.02 -13.02 42.62
C ASN A 16 -30.37 -12.68 43.27
N ALA A 17 -31.43 -13.25 42.73
CA ALA A 17 -32.79 -13.15 43.29
C ALA A 17 -33.46 -14.51 43.25
N ASP A 18 -34.22 -14.84 44.29
CA ASP A 18 -34.99 -16.08 44.32
C ASP A 18 -36.11 -16.05 43.25
N LYS A 19 -36.62 -14.84 42.99
CA LYS A 19 -37.67 -14.62 41.98
C LYS A 19 -37.60 -13.19 41.49
N ALA A 20 -37.62 -12.98 40.16
CA ALA A 20 -37.71 -11.66 39.56
C ALA A 20 -39.07 -11.54 38.84
N ALA A 21 -39.87 -10.54 39.23
CA ALA A 21 -41.18 -10.27 38.61
C ALA A 21 -41.22 -8.88 37.99
N LEU A 22 -41.68 -8.77 36.74
CA LEU A 22 -41.90 -7.47 36.08
C LEU A 22 -43.12 -6.79 36.74
N GLY A 23 -42.93 -5.50 37.17
CA GLY A 23 -43.96 -4.65 37.75
C GLY A 23 -44.16 -4.81 39.25
N GLY A 24 -43.29 -5.52 39.95
CA GLY A 24 -43.26 -5.65 41.43
C GLY A 24 -41.94 -5.31 42.05
N ASP A 25 -41.92 -5.18 43.38
CA ASP A 25 -40.68 -5.00 44.12
C ASP A 25 -39.89 -6.30 44.12
N ASN A 26 -38.59 -6.19 43.70
CA ASN A 26 -37.68 -7.32 43.67
C ASN A 26 -36.55 -7.09 44.64
N TYR A 27 -36.38 -7.98 45.59
CA TYR A 27 -35.26 -8.01 46.52
C TYR A 27 -34.14 -8.82 45.91
N VAL A 28 -32.94 -8.22 45.79
CA VAL A 28 -31.74 -8.82 45.15
C VAL A 28 -30.57 -8.86 46.14
N ASN A 29 -29.84 -9.94 46.10
CA ASN A 29 -28.54 -10.06 46.76
C ASN A 29 -27.42 -9.76 45.76
N TRP A 30 -26.72 -8.63 45.97
CA TRP A 30 -25.62 -8.24 45.13
C TRP A 30 -24.47 -9.27 45.19
N SER A 31 -24.04 -9.77 44.08
CA SER A 31 -23.02 -10.82 43.98
C SER A 31 -21.70 -10.33 43.43
N GLY A 32 -21.65 -9.16 42.79
CA GLY A 32 -20.40 -8.63 42.30
C GLY A 32 -20.50 -7.45 41.34
N THR A 33 -19.35 -6.90 41.05
CA THR A 33 -19.13 -5.81 40.06
C THR A 33 -18.04 -6.26 39.12
N SER A 34 -18.27 -6.12 37.81
CA SER A 34 -17.28 -6.46 36.76
C SER A 34 -17.30 -5.43 35.64
N ALA A 35 -16.19 -5.35 34.91
CA ALA A 35 -16.17 -4.65 33.64
C ALA A 35 -16.76 -5.56 32.54
N GLY A 36 -17.52 -4.97 31.65
CA GLY A 36 -18.17 -5.63 30.52
C GLY A 36 -17.93 -4.86 29.22
N GLY A 37 -18.73 -5.16 28.25
CA GLY A 37 -18.59 -4.72 26.86
C GLY A 37 -17.90 -5.78 26.00
N VAL A 38 -18.11 -5.69 24.69
CA VAL A 38 -17.66 -6.72 23.72
C VAL A 38 -16.16 -6.94 23.77
N THR A 39 -15.38 -5.86 23.85
CA THR A 39 -13.90 -5.93 23.90
C THR A 39 -13.42 -6.64 25.16
N ASN A 40 -13.99 -6.29 26.33
CA ASN A 40 -13.61 -6.91 27.59
C ASN A 40 -13.96 -8.39 27.63
N GLU A 41 -15.15 -8.77 27.14
CA GLU A 41 -15.55 -10.18 27.01
C GLU A 41 -14.59 -10.98 26.12
N ILE A 42 -14.18 -10.41 24.99
CA ILE A 42 -13.21 -11.04 24.08
C ILE A 42 -11.84 -11.19 24.75
N CYS A 43 -11.34 -10.14 25.40
CA CYS A 43 -10.05 -10.18 26.11
C CYS A 43 -10.04 -11.20 27.26
N ASP A 44 -11.14 -11.30 28.02
CA ASP A 44 -11.25 -12.31 29.08
C ASP A 44 -11.21 -13.74 28.52
N ILE A 45 -11.86 -13.99 27.37
CA ILE A 45 -11.81 -15.29 26.69
C ILE A 45 -10.39 -15.57 26.18
N ILE A 46 -9.69 -14.59 25.61
CA ILE A 46 -8.30 -14.72 25.15
C ILE A 46 -7.36 -15.08 26.33
N GLU A 47 -7.51 -14.36 27.43
CA GLU A 47 -6.71 -14.60 28.64
C GLU A 47 -6.98 -15.97 29.27
N SER A 48 -8.22 -16.48 29.16
CA SER A 48 -8.53 -17.84 29.61
C SER A 48 -7.80 -18.94 28.80
N ALA A 49 -7.31 -18.62 27.60
CA ALA A 49 -6.47 -19.46 26.77
C ALA A 49 -4.95 -19.24 27.00
N ASN A 50 -4.56 -18.61 28.11
CA ASN A 50 -3.19 -18.24 28.45
C ASN A 50 -2.51 -17.28 27.45
N GLU A 51 -3.27 -16.62 26.58
CA GLU A 51 -2.76 -15.60 25.69
C GLU A 51 -2.79 -14.22 26.38
N GLN A 52 -1.82 -13.36 26.06
CA GLN A 52 -1.71 -12.04 26.71
C GLN A 52 -2.49 -10.99 25.94
N THR A 53 -3.28 -10.18 26.69
CA THR A 53 -3.93 -8.99 26.16
C THR A 53 -3.37 -7.71 26.77
N MET A 54 -3.49 -6.61 26.05
CA MET A 54 -3.35 -5.24 26.52
C MET A 54 -4.60 -4.47 26.14
N ARG A 55 -5.28 -3.88 27.12
CA ARG A 55 -6.56 -3.21 26.92
C ARG A 55 -6.37 -1.70 26.95
N PHE A 56 -7.05 -1.03 26.03
CA PHE A 56 -7.17 0.42 25.96
C PHE A 56 -8.63 0.78 26.21
N GLU A 57 -8.92 1.40 27.35
CA GLU A 57 -10.28 1.60 27.87
C GLU A 57 -10.61 3.09 27.99
N PHE A 58 -11.68 3.52 27.33
CA PHE A 58 -12.20 4.88 27.47
C PHE A 58 -13.25 4.95 28.58
N ILE A 59 -12.89 5.57 29.71
CA ILE A 59 -13.69 5.59 30.92
C ILE A 59 -14.11 7.01 31.30
N GLY A 60 -15.30 7.15 31.88
CA GLY A 60 -15.80 8.43 32.35
C GLY A 60 -16.74 8.30 33.55
N GLY A 61 -16.74 9.31 34.39
CA GLY A 61 -17.60 9.42 35.56
C GLY A 61 -17.42 8.34 36.64
N ILE A 62 -18.40 8.19 37.48
CA ILE A 62 -18.39 7.23 38.62
C ILE A 62 -18.40 5.78 38.10
N THR A 63 -19.08 5.52 36.99
CA THR A 63 -19.10 4.18 36.36
C THR A 63 -17.74 3.83 35.83
N GLY A 64 -17.00 4.77 35.21
CA GLY A 64 -15.63 4.61 34.75
C GLY A 64 -14.65 4.29 35.89
N ASP A 65 -14.74 4.96 37.02
CA ASP A 65 -13.93 4.67 38.20
C ASP A 65 -14.13 3.24 38.72
N LYS A 66 -15.38 2.76 38.70
CA LYS A 66 -15.70 1.38 39.10
C LYS A 66 -15.18 0.36 38.05
N ILE A 67 -15.25 0.66 36.77
CA ILE A 67 -14.65 -0.16 35.71
C ILE A 67 -13.15 -0.25 35.91
N LYS A 68 -12.47 0.87 36.14
CA LYS A 68 -11.03 0.92 36.41
C LYS A 68 -10.62 0.02 37.59
N ARG A 69 -11.42 0.04 38.67
CA ARG A 69 -11.20 -0.84 39.83
C ARG A 69 -11.42 -2.32 39.47
N ALA A 70 -12.44 -2.62 38.66
CA ALA A 70 -12.74 -3.99 38.24
C ALA A 70 -11.66 -4.58 37.30
N LEU A 71 -10.87 -3.74 36.63
CA LEU A 71 -9.78 -4.13 35.73
C LEU A 71 -8.37 -3.93 36.34
N GLN A 72 -8.26 -3.67 37.66
CA GLN A 72 -6.98 -3.37 38.30
C GLN A 72 -5.91 -4.46 38.12
N ASP A 73 -6.32 -5.74 38.02
CA ASP A 73 -5.44 -6.89 37.88
C ASP A 73 -5.15 -7.23 36.40
N LYS A 74 -5.66 -6.43 35.47
CA LYS A 74 -5.49 -6.60 34.04
C LYS A 74 -4.46 -5.62 33.49
N LYS A 75 -3.81 -5.98 32.37
CA LYS A 75 -2.95 -5.05 31.64
C LYS A 75 -3.81 -4.04 30.89
N CYS A 76 -4.02 -2.86 31.48
CA CYS A 76 -4.89 -1.81 30.95
C CYS A 76 -4.21 -0.46 30.88
N LYS A 77 -4.56 0.33 29.86
CA LYS A 77 -4.40 1.79 29.84
C LYS A 77 -5.78 2.43 29.79
N PHE A 78 -5.97 3.46 30.60
CA PHE A 78 -7.24 4.15 30.73
C PHE A 78 -7.12 5.56 30.15
N TYR A 79 -8.14 5.96 29.40
CA TYR A 79 -8.28 7.28 28.79
C TYR A 79 -9.58 7.90 29.29
N GLU A 80 -9.51 9.13 29.77
CA GLU A 80 -10.69 9.83 30.29
C GLU A 80 -11.55 10.34 29.13
N LYS A 81 -12.87 10.19 29.27
CA LYS A 81 -13.88 10.75 28.39
C LYS A 81 -14.97 11.46 29.18
N GLN A 82 -15.71 12.34 28.53
CA GLN A 82 -16.87 13.01 29.14
C GLN A 82 -18.02 12.04 29.38
N GLY A 83 -18.77 12.32 30.45
CA GLY A 83 -19.96 11.58 30.84
C GLY A 83 -19.68 10.25 31.55
N GLU A 84 -20.65 9.38 31.56
CA GLU A 84 -20.65 8.10 32.26
C GLU A 84 -20.52 6.94 31.27
N ASN A 85 -19.95 5.84 31.72
CA ASN A 85 -20.02 4.57 30.94
C ASN A 85 -21.38 3.91 31.15
N THR A 86 -21.73 3.03 30.21
CA THR A 86 -23.00 2.27 30.28
C THR A 86 -23.04 1.39 31.53
N LEU A 87 -24.16 1.44 32.24
CA LEU A 87 -24.43 0.59 33.39
C LEU A 87 -25.34 -0.58 32.98
N GLN A 88 -24.89 -1.80 33.25
CA GLN A 88 -25.70 -3.01 33.16
C GLN A 88 -26.00 -3.58 34.55
N ILE A 89 -27.24 -3.90 34.81
CA ILE A 89 -27.64 -4.67 35.99
C ILE A 89 -28.07 -6.06 35.52
N LYS A 90 -27.37 -7.08 36.00
CA LYS A 90 -27.63 -8.48 35.71
C LYS A 90 -28.24 -9.15 36.95
N ILE A 91 -29.46 -9.62 36.82
CA ILE A 91 -30.15 -10.36 37.88
C ILE A 91 -30.31 -11.81 37.47
N ASP A 92 -29.82 -12.73 38.30
CA ASP A 92 -29.97 -14.17 38.09
C ASP A 92 -31.02 -14.71 39.06
N SER A 93 -32.11 -15.27 38.51
CA SER A 93 -33.25 -15.86 39.27
C SER A 93 -33.66 -17.19 38.60
N GLY A 94 -32.68 -18.00 38.20
CA GLY A 94 -32.88 -19.17 37.37
C GLY A 94 -32.99 -18.86 35.86
N LYS A 95 -33.29 -17.62 35.54
CA LYS A 95 -33.13 -17.01 34.20
C LYS A 95 -32.43 -15.67 34.36
N THR A 96 -31.40 -15.45 33.60
CA THR A 96 -30.66 -14.16 33.65
C THR A 96 -31.46 -13.04 33.00
N THR A 97 -31.80 -12.01 33.75
CA THR A 97 -32.41 -10.77 33.25
C THR A 97 -31.38 -9.65 33.26
N ARG A 98 -31.31 -8.88 32.19
CA ARG A 98 -30.38 -7.74 32.07
C ARG A 98 -31.15 -6.46 31.85
N PHE A 99 -30.80 -5.44 32.64
CA PHE A 99 -31.24 -4.07 32.46
C PHE A 99 -30.05 -3.23 32.03
N THR A 100 -30.19 -2.49 30.94
CA THR A 100 -29.11 -1.62 30.44
C THR A 100 -29.59 -0.17 30.56
N GLY A 101 -28.84 0.66 31.25
CA GLY A 101 -29.08 2.09 31.40
C GLY A 101 -27.95 2.91 30.76
N ASN A 102 -28.29 3.79 29.84
CA ASN A 102 -27.38 4.81 29.36
C ASN A 102 -27.50 6.07 30.17
N ILE A 103 -26.56 6.31 31.06
CA ILE A 103 -26.52 7.51 31.88
C ILE A 103 -25.53 8.48 31.22
N ALA A 104 -26.04 9.50 30.48
CA ALA A 104 -25.23 10.59 29.90
C ALA A 104 -23.92 10.10 29.26
N ASN A 105 -24.02 9.06 28.42
CA ASN A 105 -22.88 8.53 27.67
C ASN A 105 -22.67 9.37 26.41
N PHE A 106 -21.57 10.14 26.36
CA PHE A 106 -21.19 10.96 25.22
C PHE A 106 -20.19 10.19 24.34
N PRO A 107 -20.27 10.37 22.99
CA PRO A 107 -19.25 9.83 22.10
C PRO A 107 -17.87 10.39 22.43
N VAL A 108 -16.83 9.55 22.33
CA VAL A 108 -15.44 9.97 22.45
C VAL A 108 -15.12 10.99 21.34
N ASN A 109 -14.55 12.11 21.71
CA ASN A 109 -14.23 13.22 20.79
C ASN A 109 -12.74 13.27 20.42
N ASP A 110 -12.38 14.22 19.55
CA ASP A 110 -11.03 14.34 18.98
C ASP A 110 -9.97 14.75 20.03
N GLU A 111 -10.33 15.45 21.09
CA GLU A 111 -9.42 15.83 22.17
C GLU A 111 -9.13 14.62 23.07
N GLU A 112 -10.16 13.87 23.42
CA GLU A 112 -10.09 12.68 24.27
C GLU A 112 -9.32 11.53 23.61
N ILE A 113 -9.33 11.42 22.27
CA ILE A 113 -8.61 10.38 21.53
C ILE A 113 -7.11 10.63 21.42
N SER A 114 -6.66 11.89 21.51
CA SER A 114 -5.26 12.25 21.25
C SER A 114 -4.24 11.56 22.17
N PRO A 115 -4.47 11.36 23.48
CA PRO A 115 -3.56 10.58 24.33
C PRO A 115 -3.46 9.11 23.92
N PHE A 116 -4.59 8.51 23.52
CA PHE A 116 -4.64 7.14 23.01
C PHE A 116 -3.83 6.98 21.74
N VAL A 117 -3.99 7.89 20.77
CA VAL A 117 -3.23 7.86 19.50
C VAL A 117 -1.73 7.83 19.76
N ARG A 118 -1.22 8.70 20.66
CA ARG A 118 0.21 8.74 21.03
C ARG A 118 0.72 7.44 21.67
N ASP A 119 -0.11 6.76 22.44
CA ASP A 119 0.25 5.49 23.06
C ASP A 119 0.11 4.33 22.06
N PHE A 120 -0.86 4.43 21.16
CA PHE A 120 -1.11 3.45 20.13
C PHE A 120 0.02 3.38 19.09
N GLU A 121 0.63 4.51 18.75
CA GLU A 121 1.80 4.61 17.89
C GLU A 121 3.04 3.85 18.44
N LYS A 122 3.06 3.53 19.72
CA LYS A 122 4.14 2.77 20.37
C LYS A 122 3.94 1.25 20.33
N ILE A 123 2.81 0.78 19.86
CA ILE A 123 2.53 -0.66 19.73
C ILE A 123 3.52 -1.26 18.71
N PRO A 124 4.12 -2.45 18.99
CA PRO A 124 5.00 -3.10 18.05
C PRO A 124 4.32 -3.34 16.69
N GLY A 125 5.04 -3.12 15.59
CA GLY A 125 4.54 -3.38 14.25
C GLY A 125 4.07 -4.83 14.08
N LYS A 126 3.07 -5.04 13.20
CA LYS A 126 2.40 -6.34 12.94
C LYS A 126 1.58 -6.91 14.12
N SER A 127 1.39 -6.17 15.19
CA SER A 127 0.49 -6.57 16.30
C SER A 127 -0.92 -6.80 15.81
N LEU A 128 -1.65 -7.68 16.49
CA LEU A 128 -3.08 -7.86 16.26
C LEU A 128 -3.87 -6.91 17.16
N VAL A 129 -4.67 -6.05 16.54
CA VAL A 129 -5.49 -5.06 17.20
C VAL A 129 -6.97 -5.38 17.00
N LEU A 130 -7.71 -5.46 18.08
CA LEU A 130 -9.13 -5.75 18.10
C LEU A 130 -9.95 -4.48 18.35
N ILE A 131 -10.81 -4.12 17.41
CA ILE A 131 -11.84 -3.10 17.53
C ILE A 131 -13.19 -3.77 17.22
N PRO A 132 -13.71 -4.59 18.14
CA PRO A 132 -14.88 -5.42 17.86
C PRO A 132 -16.20 -4.73 18.18
N GLU A 133 -16.17 -3.48 18.62
CA GLU A 133 -17.35 -2.68 18.96
C GLU A 133 -17.91 -1.99 17.72
N LYS A 134 -19.24 -1.84 17.69
CA LYS A 134 -19.88 -0.93 16.74
C LYS A 134 -19.59 0.51 17.16
N LEU A 135 -18.92 1.28 16.31
CA LEU A 135 -18.46 2.63 16.68
C LEU A 135 -19.52 3.72 16.50
N SER A 136 -20.59 3.45 15.77
CA SER A 136 -21.67 4.43 15.56
C SER A 136 -22.31 4.85 16.88
N GLY A 137 -22.33 6.15 17.16
CA GLY A 137 -22.83 6.72 18.38
C GLY A 137 -21.91 6.59 19.61
N VAL A 138 -20.77 5.90 19.46
CA VAL A 138 -19.78 5.70 20.52
C VAL A 138 -18.56 6.59 20.31
N VAL A 139 -18.23 6.87 19.05
CA VAL A 139 -17.09 7.69 18.64
C VAL A 139 -17.56 8.71 17.61
N GLY A 140 -17.03 9.93 17.65
CA GLY A 140 -17.30 10.97 16.65
C GLY A 140 -16.80 10.57 15.24
N GLU A 141 -17.44 11.08 14.19
CA GLU A 141 -17.06 10.74 12.82
C GLU A 141 -15.59 11.05 12.48
N ASN A 142 -15.06 12.18 12.94
CA ASN A 142 -13.65 12.53 12.75
C ASN A 142 -12.73 11.66 13.60
N THR A 143 -13.17 11.24 14.78
CA THR A 143 -12.40 10.40 15.69
C THR A 143 -12.13 9.02 15.11
N VAL A 144 -13.06 8.46 14.32
CA VAL A 144 -12.84 7.22 13.56
C VAL A 144 -11.64 7.37 12.63
N LYS A 145 -11.54 8.50 11.92
CA LYS A 145 -10.40 8.80 11.03
C LYS A 145 -9.08 8.84 11.82
N HIS A 146 -9.06 9.51 12.98
CA HIS A 146 -7.87 9.61 13.82
C HIS A 146 -7.40 8.23 14.32
N VAL A 147 -8.32 7.37 14.77
CA VAL A 147 -7.99 5.99 15.18
C VAL A 147 -7.32 5.22 14.04
N PHE A 148 -7.94 5.22 12.86
CA PHE A 148 -7.39 4.48 11.73
C PHE A 148 -6.11 5.08 11.16
N SER A 149 -5.96 6.40 11.18
CA SER A 149 -4.71 7.07 10.80
C SER A 149 -3.56 6.71 11.74
N ALA A 150 -3.83 6.47 13.02
CA ALA A 150 -2.83 6.00 13.99
C ALA A 150 -2.44 4.53 13.77
N VAL A 151 -3.38 3.71 13.30
CA VAL A 151 -3.16 2.27 13.08
C VAL A 151 -2.46 1.98 11.76
N ALA A 152 -2.77 2.73 10.71
CA ALA A 152 -2.25 2.50 9.37
C ALA A 152 -0.71 2.46 9.29
N PRO A 153 0.06 3.35 9.96
CA PRO A 153 1.51 3.31 9.93
C PRO A 153 2.14 2.09 10.60
N LEU A 154 1.43 1.46 11.53
CA LEU A 154 1.95 0.33 12.32
C LEU A 154 1.93 -0.99 11.55
N GLN A 155 1.34 -1.05 10.37
CA GLN A 155 1.05 -2.32 9.68
C GLN A 155 0.35 -3.35 10.61
N ALA A 156 -0.39 -2.86 11.59
CA ALA A 156 -1.09 -3.70 12.53
C ALA A 156 -2.18 -4.50 11.80
N ARG A 157 -2.33 -5.76 12.19
CA ARG A 157 -3.43 -6.59 11.71
C ARG A 157 -4.71 -6.18 12.45
N VAL A 158 -5.42 -5.19 11.90
CA VAL A 158 -6.65 -4.70 12.54
C VAL A 158 -7.80 -5.65 12.26
N LEU A 159 -8.40 -6.17 13.32
CA LEU A 159 -9.69 -6.83 13.31
C LEU A 159 -10.74 -5.79 13.67
N PHE A 160 -11.58 -5.46 12.72
CA PHE A 160 -12.59 -4.44 12.88
C PHE A 160 -14.00 -4.99 12.66
N ARG A 161 -14.95 -4.59 13.51
CA ARG A 161 -16.36 -4.89 13.32
C ARG A 161 -17.08 -3.67 12.75
N ALA A 162 -17.56 -3.79 11.53
CA ALA A 162 -18.28 -2.73 10.85
C ALA A 162 -19.75 -2.65 11.24
N ASP A 163 -20.28 -1.45 11.19
CA ASP A 163 -21.71 -1.17 11.17
C ASP A 163 -22.10 -0.39 9.90
N GLU A 164 -23.38 -0.20 9.69
CA GLU A 164 -23.94 0.43 8.49
C GLU A 164 -23.47 1.89 8.27
N HIS A 165 -23.06 2.58 9.30
CA HIS A 165 -22.68 4.01 9.24
C HIS A 165 -21.20 4.22 9.01
N ASN A 166 -20.34 3.30 9.49
CA ASN A 166 -18.89 3.48 9.42
C ASN A 166 -18.21 2.62 8.35
N LEU A 167 -18.91 1.67 7.71
CA LEU A 167 -18.34 0.71 6.79
C LEU A 167 -17.57 1.39 5.64
N SER A 168 -18.15 2.44 5.02
CA SER A 168 -17.48 3.17 3.92
C SER A 168 -16.18 3.86 4.37
N GLU A 169 -16.15 4.40 5.58
CA GLU A 169 -14.96 5.09 6.10
C GLU A 169 -13.86 4.10 6.44
N VAL A 170 -14.22 3.02 7.13
CA VAL A 170 -13.27 1.98 7.55
C VAL A 170 -12.55 1.31 6.37
N LEU A 171 -13.25 1.11 5.26
CA LEU A 171 -12.67 0.50 4.05
C LEU A 171 -11.52 1.31 3.47
N LYS A 172 -11.49 2.64 3.65
CA LYS A 172 -10.39 3.50 3.20
C LYS A 172 -9.05 3.16 3.88
N TYR A 173 -9.09 2.55 5.06
CA TYR A 173 -7.92 2.20 5.86
C TYR A 173 -7.53 0.72 5.76
N SER A 174 -8.11 -0.01 4.82
CA SER A 174 -7.75 -1.39 4.47
C SER A 174 -7.66 -2.35 5.66
N PRO A 175 -8.74 -2.53 6.45
CA PRO A 175 -8.72 -3.40 7.62
C PRO A 175 -8.31 -4.82 7.24
N TYR A 176 -7.44 -5.44 8.05
CA TYR A 176 -6.91 -6.76 7.76
C TYR A 176 -8.00 -7.85 7.87
N TYR A 177 -8.85 -7.74 8.90
CA TYR A 177 -10.05 -8.57 9.09
C TYR A 177 -11.27 -7.69 9.33
N LEU A 178 -12.19 -7.68 8.38
CA LEU A 178 -13.45 -6.98 8.48
C LEU A 178 -14.55 -7.96 8.89
N PHE A 179 -15.17 -7.72 10.04
CA PHE A 179 -16.33 -8.45 10.51
C PHE A 179 -17.60 -7.63 10.27
N ALA A 180 -18.61 -8.25 9.70
CA ALA A 180 -19.92 -7.66 9.50
C ALA A 180 -21.02 -8.69 9.81
N ASP A 181 -22.25 -8.24 10.05
CA ASP A 181 -23.41 -9.10 10.05
C ASP A 181 -24.27 -8.91 8.78
N GLU A 182 -25.15 -9.85 8.47
CA GLU A 182 -26.03 -9.75 7.29
C GLU A 182 -26.89 -8.49 7.32
N LYS A 183 -27.26 -7.97 8.52
CA LYS A 183 -28.02 -6.72 8.66
C LYS A 183 -27.20 -5.51 8.22
N THR A 184 -25.95 -5.46 8.61
CA THR A 184 -25.00 -4.42 8.18
C THR A 184 -24.86 -4.42 6.65
N LEU A 185 -24.71 -5.60 6.02
CA LEU A 185 -24.67 -5.69 4.57
C LEU A 185 -25.97 -5.25 3.92
N CYS A 186 -27.12 -5.70 4.45
CA CYS A 186 -28.43 -5.29 3.95
C CYS A 186 -28.59 -3.77 3.98
N ALA A 187 -28.26 -3.13 5.09
CA ALA A 187 -28.35 -1.68 5.22
C ALA A 187 -27.39 -0.95 4.25
N TYR A 188 -26.13 -1.40 4.16
CA TYR A 188 -25.13 -0.81 3.28
C TYR A 188 -25.51 -0.88 1.79
N PHE A 189 -26.09 -2.00 1.35
CA PHE A 189 -26.52 -2.19 -0.04
C PHE A 189 -27.98 -1.81 -0.31
N GLY A 190 -28.69 -1.22 0.66
CA GLY A 190 -30.09 -0.80 0.53
C GLY A 190 -31.07 -1.95 0.31
N LYS A 191 -30.79 -3.14 0.90
CA LYS A 191 -31.60 -4.36 0.76
C LYS A 191 -32.33 -4.70 2.05
N LYS A 192 -33.49 -5.35 1.93
CA LYS A 192 -34.24 -5.89 3.10
C LYS A 192 -33.69 -7.23 3.54
N THR A 193 -33.28 -8.06 2.59
CA THR A 193 -32.71 -9.40 2.79
C THR A 193 -31.59 -9.62 1.78
N ILE A 194 -30.70 -10.55 2.07
CA ILE A 194 -29.55 -10.85 1.21
C ILE A 194 -29.43 -12.37 1.03
N ALA A 195 -29.40 -12.83 -0.22
CA ALA A 195 -29.22 -14.24 -0.56
C ALA A 195 -27.73 -14.64 -0.44
N GLU A 196 -27.44 -15.93 -0.32
CA GLU A 196 -26.08 -16.47 -0.20
C GLU A 196 -25.14 -15.99 -1.32
N THR A 197 -25.60 -16.07 -2.57
CA THR A 197 -24.82 -15.62 -3.73
C THR A 197 -24.55 -14.12 -3.72
N GLU A 198 -25.43 -13.35 -3.11
CA GLU A 198 -25.28 -11.90 -2.95
C GLU A 198 -24.35 -11.57 -1.79
N ILE A 199 -24.33 -12.38 -0.70
CA ILE A 199 -23.34 -12.24 0.38
C ILE A 199 -21.93 -12.43 -0.19
N ILE A 200 -21.73 -13.46 -1.02
CA ILE A 200 -20.42 -13.71 -1.66
C ILE A 200 -20.00 -12.52 -2.55
N LYS A 201 -20.94 -11.98 -3.33
CA LYS A 201 -20.67 -10.77 -4.14
C LYS A 201 -20.40 -9.55 -3.28
N ALA A 202 -21.13 -9.37 -2.18
CA ALA A 202 -20.91 -8.28 -1.24
C ALA A 202 -19.53 -8.36 -0.57
N MET A 203 -19.12 -9.54 -0.10
CA MET A 203 -17.77 -9.76 0.45
C MET A 203 -16.68 -9.43 -0.57
N ALA A 204 -16.84 -9.87 -1.82
CA ALA A 204 -15.91 -9.55 -2.90
C ALA A 204 -15.88 -8.04 -3.19
N TYR A 205 -17.01 -7.36 -3.12
CA TYR A 205 -17.08 -5.90 -3.24
C TYR A 205 -16.36 -5.20 -2.08
N LEU A 206 -16.57 -5.62 -0.82
CA LEU A 206 -15.91 -5.05 0.36
C LEU A 206 -14.40 -5.29 0.33
N GLN A 207 -13.96 -6.47 -0.13
CA GLN A 207 -12.55 -6.77 -0.34
C GLN A 207 -11.95 -5.82 -1.40
N LYS A 208 -12.68 -5.59 -2.47
CA LYS A 208 -12.37 -4.64 -3.52
C LYS A 208 -12.27 -3.20 -2.99
N LYS A 209 -13.11 -2.83 -2.03
CA LYS A 209 -13.15 -1.51 -1.40
C LYS A 209 -12.11 -1.30 -0.29
N GLY A 210 -11.23 -2.29 -0.04
CA GLY A 210 -10.08 -2.14 0.83
C GLY A 210 -9.94 -3.22 1.92
N ALA A 211 -10.99 -3.92 2.33
CA ALA A 211 -10.86 -4.97 3.32
C ALA A 211 -10.00 -6.13 2.79
N GLN A 212 -8.97 -6.55 3.54
CA GLN A 212 -8.14 -7.67 3.06
C GLN A 212 -8.87 -9.01 3.19
N SER A 213 -9.56 -9.24 4.29
CA SER A 213 -10.42 -10.42 4.48
C SER A 213 -11.74 -10.00 5.08
N VAL A 214 -12.83 -10.63 4.66
CA VAL A 214 -14.19 -10.30 5.11
C VAL A 214 -14.84 -11.52 5.73
N ILE A 215 -15.43 -11.38 6.91
CA ILE A 215 -16.16 -12.41 7.63
C ILE A 215 -17.57 -11.88 7.92
N VAL A 216 -18.58 -12.60 7.49
CA VAL A 216 -19.99 -12.21 7.62
C VAL A 216 -20.74 -13.20 8.49
N PHE A 217 -21.34 -12.71 9.56
CA PHE A 217 -22.17 -13.48 10.44
C PHE A 217 -23.64 -13.43 10.00
N GLY A 218 -24.24 -14.59 9.78
CA GLY A 218 -25.69 -14.79 9.64
C GLY A 218 -26.33 -15.27 10.93
N GLY A 219 -27.61 -15.64 10.87
CA GLY A 219 -28.35 -16.16 12.03
C GLY A 219 -27.84 -17.53 12.50
N ASP A 220 -27.64 -18.45 11.55
CA ASP A 220 -27.23 -19.84 11.76
C ASP A 220 -26.03 -20.26 10.87
N ARG A 221 -25.36 -19.27 10.28
CA ARG A 221 -24.29 -19.48 9.32
C ARG A 221 -23.25 -18.37 9.37
N MET A 222 -22.06 -18.66 8.84
CA MET A 222 -20.97 -17.72 8.65
C MET A 222 -20.41 -17.87 7.23
N PHE A 223 -20.08 -16.75 6.61
CA PHE A 223 -19.33 -16.70 5.36
C PHE A 223 -18.01 -15.99 5.58
N ALA A 224 -16.97 -16.43 4.89
CA ALA A 224 -15.68 -15.74 4.93
C ALA A 224 -15.01 -15.72 3.55
N LEU A 225 -14.40 -14.59 3.22
CA LEU A 225 -13.55 -14.39 2.06
C LEU A 225 -12.17 -13.97 2.55
N GLY A 226 -11.18 -14.84 2.36
CA GLY A 226 -9.80 -14.56 2.72
C GLY A 226 -9.09 -13.70 1.68
N TYR A 227 -8.07 -12.97 2.10
CA TYR A 227 -7.24 -12.10 1.25
C TYR A 227 -6.66 -12.81 0.00
N MET A 228 -6.50 -14.13 0.06
CA MET A 228 -6.05 -14.96 -1.07
C MET A 228 -7.22 -15.48 -1.93
N GLY A 229 -8.43 -14.94 -1.75
CA GLY A 229 -9.61 -15.28 -2.54
C GLY A 229 -10.28 -16.62 -2.19
N GLY A 230 -9.86 -17.32 -1.14
CA GLY A 230 -10.58 -18.49 -0.63
C GLY A 230 -11.94 -18.09 -0.05
N ILE A 231 -13.01 -18.80 -0.41
CA ILE A 231 -14.37 -18.57 0.10
C ILE A 231 -14.81 -19.77 0.94
N TYR A 232 -15.25 -19.49 2.15
CA TYR A 232 -15.60 -20.47 3.17
C TYR A 232 -17.00 -20.20 3.70
N LYS A 233 -17.70 -21.27 4.08
CA LYS A 233 -19.02 -21.24 4.72
C LYS A 233 -19.04 -22.20 5.89
N ALA A 234 -19.59 -21.78 7.01
CA ALA A 234 -19.97 -22.67 8.10
C ALA A 234 -21.48 -22.62 8.30
N GLU A 235 -22.12 -23.77 8.45
CA GLU A 235 -23.56 -23.92 8.66
C GLU A 235 -23.82 -24.53 10.03
N THR A 236 -25.07 -24.40 10.51
CA THR A 236 -25.47 -24.84 11.86
C THR A 236 -24.70 -24.16 12.99
N LEU A 237 -24.32 -22.89 12.76
CA LEU A 237 -23.54 -22.08 13.67
C LEU A 237 -24.42 -20.93 14.21
N ILE A 238 -25.09 -21.15 15.34
CA ILE A 238 -25.89 -20.10 15.99
C ILE A 238 -24.94 -19.07 16.58
N LEU A 239 -25.01 -17.85 16.08
CA LEU A 239 -24.08 -16.76 16.42
C LEU A 239 -24.82 -15.61 17.13
N GLY A 240 -25.25 -15.84 18.37
CA GLY A 240 -25.62 -14.77 19.29
C GLY A 240 -24.41 -13.90 19.68
N LYS A 241 -24.63 -12.86 20.48
CA LYS A 241 -23.55 -11.94 20.90
C LYS A 241 -22.38 -12.66 21.57
N LYS A 242 -22.68 -13.60 22.47
CA LYS A 242 -21.68 -14.39 23.21
C LYS A 242 -20.89 -15.32 22.30
N GLU A 243 -21.57 -15.98 21.38
CA GLU A 243 -20.94 -16.89 20.42
C GLU A 243 -20.05 -16.14 19.42
N GLN A 244 -20.46 -14.94 19.00
CA GLN A 244 -19.62 -14.05 18.19
C GLN A 244 -18.37 -13.60 18.94
N ALA A 245 -18.48 -13.25 20.24
CA ALA A 245 -17.31 -12.89 21.05
C ALA A 245 -16.34 -14.07 21.17
N ARG A 246 -16.84 -15.30 21.42
CA ARG A 246 -16.04 -16.52 21.42
C ARG A 246 -15.36 -16.78 20.06
N PHE A 247 -16.12 -16.61 18.97
CA PHE A 247 -15.57 -16.73 17.62
C PHE A 247 -14.39 -15.77 17.39
N ILE A 248 -14.60 -14.50 17.69
CA ILE A 248 -13.58 -13.45 17.48
C ILE A 248 -12.34 -13.71 18.35
N ALA A 249 -12.52 -14.08 19.62
CA ALA A 249 -11.44 -14.40 20.54
C ALA A 249 -10.59 -15.56 20.01
N CYS A 250 -11.21 -16.68 19.68
CA CYS A 250 -10.52 -17.84 19.14
C CYS A 250 -9.86 -17.58 17.79
N PHE A 251 -10.54 -16.86 16.90
CA PHE A 251 -9.96 -16.46 15.62
C PHE A 251 -8.68 -15.63 15.83
N ALA A 252 -8.72 -14.66 16.75
CA ALA A 252 -7.59 -13.82 17.08
C ALA A 252 -6.41 -14.62 17.67
N CYS A 253 -6.68 -15.54 18.61
CA CYS A 253 -5.65 -16.43 19.17
C CYS A 253 -5.02 -17.32 18.08
N ALA A 254 -5.84 -17.98 17.27
CA ALA A 254 -5.33 -18.81 16.18
C ALA A 254 -4.47 -18.03 15.19
N CYS A 255 -4.87 -16.80 14.83
CA CYS A 255 -4.07 -15.92 13.98
C CYS A 255 -2.74 -15.50 14.64
N GLU A 256 -2.74 -15.22 15.94
CA GLU A 256 -1.53 -14.83 16.69
C GLU A 256 -0.56 -16.01 16.81
N LEU A 257 -1.06 -17.23 16.95
CA LEU A 257 -0.29 -18.48 16.96
C LEU A 257 0.18 -18.92 15.56
N GLY A 258 -0.13 -18.13 14.51
CA GLY A 258 0.35 -18.37 13.15
C GLY A 258 -0.50 -19.34 12.32
N ALA A 259 -1.69 -19.70 12.77
CA ALA A 259 -2.59 -20.54 11.99
C ALA A 259 -3.01 -19.83 10.69
N GLY A 260 -3.12 -20.57 9.60
CA GLY A 260 -3.65 -20.04 8.34
C GLY A 260 -5.14 -19.69 8.44
N PHE A 261 -5.63 -18.79 7.57
CA PHE A 261 -6.99 -18.24 7.62
C PHE A 261 -8.09 -19.31 7.72
N GLU A 262 -8.01 -20.36 6.90
CA GLU A 262 -8.99 -21.48 6.94
C GLU A 262 -8.96 -22.19 8.30
N GLN A 263 -7.79 -22.48 8.83
CA GLN A 263 -7.65 -23.14 10.13
C GLN A 263 -8.18 -22.24 11.26
N SER A 264 -7.85 -20.95 11.23
CA SER A 264 -8.36 -19.98 12.21
C SER A 264 -9.88 -19.90 12.20
N LEU A 265 -10.51 -19.97 11.02
CA LEU A 265 -11.98 -20.04 10.91
C LEU A 265 -12.57 -21.32 11.51
N LYS A 266 -11.97 -22.48 11.23
CA LYS A 266 -12.43 -23.78 11.80
C LYS A 266 -12.35 -23.80 13.31
N THR A 267 -11.21 -23.34 13.86
CA THR A 267 -11.00 -23.20 15.31
C THR A 267 -12.02 -22.26 15.94
N ALA A 268 -12.26 -21.10 15.32
CA ALA A 268 -13.25 -20.13 15.79
C ALA A 268 -14.68 -20.69 15.76
N CYS A 269 -15.06 -21.45 14.73
CA CYS A 269 -16.36 -22.13 14.66
C CYS A 269 -16.53 -23.17 15.77
N ALA A 270 -15.50 -23.95 16.08
CA ALA A 270 -15.53 -24.91 17.19
C ALA A 270 -15.79 -24.22 18.54
N CYS A 271 -15.06 -23.13 18.82
CA CYS A 271 -15.24 -22.35 20.04
C CYS A 271 -16.61 -21.70 20.13
N ALA A 272 -17.11 -21.12 19.05
CA ALA A 272 -18.45 -20.53 19.01
C ALA A 272 -19.54 -21.56 19.25
N SER A 273 -19.32 -22.83 18.87
CA SER A 273 -20.21 -23.95 19.12
C SER A 273 -20.07 -24.60 20.50
N GLY A 274 -19.27 -23.99 21.41
CA GLY A 274 -19.16 -24.41 22.80
C GLY A 274 -17.89 -25.21 23.15
N ALA A 275 -16.98 -25.47 22.19
CA ALA A 275 -15.70 -26.08 22.50
C ALA A 275 -14.87 -25.22 23.46
N ASP A 276 -14.06 -25.87 24.29
CA ASP A 276 -13.05 -25.17 25.08
C ASP A 276 -12.03 -24.51 24.15
N ILE A 277 -11.58 -23.30 24.51
CA ILE A 277 -10.71 -22.52 23.63
C ILE A 277 -9.33 -23.15 23.49
N SER A 278 -8.73 -23.63 24.59
CA SER A 278 -7.43 -24.28 24.56
C SER A 278 -7.46 -25.58 23.76
N ALA A 279 -8.46 -26.44 24.01
CA ALA A 279 -8.67 -27.68 23.27
C ALA A 279 -8.92 -27.45 21.77
N ALA A 280 -9.57 -26.35 21.42
CA ALA A 280 -9.79 -26.01 20.00
C ALA A 280 -8.51 -25.47 19.33
N LEU A 281 -7.69 -24.69 20.05
CA LEU A 281 -6.39 -24.20 19.55
C LEU A 281 -5.38 -25.34 19.39
N ASP A 282 -5.38 -26.30 20.30
CA ASP A 282 -4.52 -27.48 20.25
C ASP A 282 -4.98 -28.55 19.22
N GLY A 283 -6.14 -28.33 18.60
CA GLY A 283 -6.72 -29.24 17.61
C GLY A 283 -7.45 -30.46 18.20
N GLU A 284 -7.61 -30.51 19.52
CA GLU A 284 -8.32 -31.59 20.24
C GLU A 284 -9.84 -31.51 20.07
N SER A 285 -10.36 -30.31 19.78
CA SER A 285 -11.78 -30.08 19.55
C SER A 285 -12.02 -29.49 18.16
N ALA A 286 -12.72 -30.24 17.31
CA ALA A 286 -13.07 -29.83 15.96
C ALA A 286 -14.51 -29.30 15.88
N TYR A 287 -14.76 -28.40 14.92
CA TYR A 287 -16.09 -27.96 14.60
C TYR A 287 -16.96 -29.13 14.10
N LYS A 288 -18.08 -29.38 14.76
CA LYS A 288 -19.00 -30.51 14.47
C LYS A 288 -20.04 -30.19 13.38
N GLY A 289 -20.21 -28.91 13.01
CA GLY A 289 -21.11 -28.50 11.95
C GLY A 289 -20.48 -28.66 10.55
N THR A 290 -21.24 -28.29 9.53
CA THR A 290 -20.77 -28.32 8.13
C THR A 290 -19.86 -27.12 7.85
N PHE A 291 -18.60 -27.39 7.52
CA PHE A 291 -17.64 -26.39 7.04
C PHE A 291 -17.32 -26.66 5.56
N THR A 292 -17.79 -25.78 4.70
CA THR A 292 -17.65 -25.91 3.24
C THR A 292 -16.61 -24.92 2.71
N VAL A 293 -15.69 -25.41 1.91
CA VAL A 293 -14.80 -24.60 1.09
C VAL A 293 -15.49 -24.41 -0.27
N ILE A 294 -16.19 -23.29 -0.45
CA ILE A 294 -16.94 -22.98 -1.68
C ILE A 294 -15.97 -22.77 -2.84
N ARG A 295 -14.87 -22.04 -2.58
CA ARG A 295 -13.78 -21.85 -3.53
C ARG A 295 -12.48 -22.06 -2.77
N LYS A 296 -11.73 -23.09 -3.16
CA LYS A 296 -10.36 -23.21 -2.66
C LYS A 296 -9.57 -21.95 -3.06
N ARG A 297 -8.72 -21.52 -2.13
CA ARG A 297 -7.65 -20.56 -2.38
C ARG A 297 -7.19 -20.77 -3.82
N VAL A 298 -7.48 -19.82 -4.69
CA VAL A 298 -6.81 -19.80 -5.97
C VAL A 298 -5.35 -19.71 -5.56
N LYS A 299 -4.52 -20.70 -5.89
CA LYS A 299 -3.10 -20.45 -6.06
C LYS A 299 -3.03 -19.48 -7.22
N LYS A 300 -3.32 -18.20 -6.98
CA LYS A 300 -2.68 -17.15 -7.74
C LYS A 300 -1.23 -17.49 -7.53
N GLN A 301 -0.55 -17.85 -8.58
CA GLN A 301 0.90 -17.80 -8.60
C GLN A 301 1.18 -16.41 -8.02
N VAL A 302 1.67 -16.37 -6.79
CA VAL A 302 1.98 -15.08 -6.14
C VAL A 302 3.09 -14.56 -7.01
N ILE A 303 2.72 -13.63 -7.89
CA ILE A 303 3.67 -12.96 -8.73
C ILE A 303 4.47 -12.13 -7.74
N ARG A 304 5.65 -12.63 -7.42
CA ARG A 304 6.57 -11.98 -6.50
C ARG A 304 7.18 -10.81 -7.24
N ASN A 305 7.24 -9.69 -6.59
CA ASN A 305 7.84 -8.46 -7.08
C ASN A 305 8.71 -7.82 -5.99
N VAL A 306 9.21 -6.63 -6.22
CA VAL A 306 10.08 -5.92 -5.28
C VAL A 306 9.49 -5.75 -3.87
N SER A 307 8.17 -5.60 -3.74
CA SER A 307 7.52 -5.52 -2.42
C SER A 307 7.58 -6.86 -1.68
N HIS A 308 7.41 -7.98 -2.38
CA HIS A 308 7.58 -9.32 -1.80
C HIS A 308 9.03 -9.57 -1.41
N TYR A 309 9.98 -9.12 -2.24
CA TYR A 309 11.40 -9.20 -1.92
C TYR A 309 11.73 -8.49 -0.59
N VAL A 310 11.23 -7.27 -0.38
CA VAL A 310 11.42 -6.55 0.89
C VAL A 310 10.84 -7.32 2.07
N LEU A 311 9.64 -7.87 1.95
CA LEU A 311 8.98 -8.65 3.00
C LEU A 311 9.78 -9.92 3.35
N GLU A 312 10.26 -10.65 2.34
CA GLU A 312 11.01 -11.90 2.54
C GLU A 312 12.39 -11.68 3.16
N ASN A 313 13.00 -10.52 2.89
CA ASN A 313 14.32 -10.15 3.40
C ASN A 313 14.29 -9.18 4.59
N ALA A 314 13.09 -8.84 5.10
CA ALA A 314 12.91 -7.82 6.12
C ALA A 314 13.79 -8.03 7.39
N GLY A 315 14.03 -9.25 7.78
CA GLY A 315 14.85 -9.63 8.95
C GLY A 315 16.36 -9.83 8.67
N ILE A 316 16.83 -9.62 7.42
CA ILE A 316 18.21 -9.93 7.02
C ILE A 316 18.98 -8.63 6.71
N PRO A 317 19.78 -8.10 7.66
CA PRO A 317 20.54 -6.87 7.44
C PRO A 317 21.62 -7.04 6.37
N PHE A 318 22.09 -5.91 5.79
CA PHE A 318 23.11 -5.87 4.75
C PHE A 318 24.45 -6.51 5.16
N ALA A 319 24.80 -6.47 6.44
CA ALA A 319 25.98 -7.14 6.97
C ALA A 319 25.92 -8.68 6.84
N LYS A 320 24.72 -9.29 6.80
CA LYS A 320 24.53 -10.73 6.62
C LYS A 320 24.29 -11.12 5.17
N LYS A 321 23.70 -10.24 4.39
CA LYS A 321 23.39 -10.44 2.98
C LYS A 321 23.76 -9.18 2.21
N PRO A 322 24.83 -9.22 1.38
CA PRO A 322 25.31 -8.05 0.66
C PRO A 322 24.25 -7.37 -0.21
N LEU A 323 24.50 -6.11 -0.54
CA LEU A 323 23.72 -5.31 -1.46
C LEU A 323 23.57 -6.03 -2.81
N ASN A 324 22.36 -6.05 -3.36
CA ASN A 324 22.06 -6.67 -4.65
C ASN A 324 21.16 -5.79 -5.53
N LEU A 325 20.89 -6.25 -6.75
CA LEU A 325 20.11 -5.52 -7.76
C LEU A 325 18.68 -5.18 -7.28
N LEU A 326 18.01 -6.08 -6.55
CA LEU A 326 16.65 -5.85 -6.07
C LEU A 326 16.60 -4.76 -4.98
N ASP A 327 17.62 -4.66 -4.12
CA ASP A 327 17.72 -3.57 -3.15
C ASP A 327 17.80 -2.21 -3.85
N LEU A 328 18.59 -2.12 -4.91
CA LEU A 328 18.74 -0.92 -5.72
C LEU A 328 17.43 -0.58 -6.47
N THR A 329 16.71 -1.59 -6.94
CA THR A 329 15.39 -1.41 -7.56
C THR A 329 14.37 -0.85 -6.54
N VAL A 330 14.39 -1.35 -5.31
CA VAL A 330 13.55 -0.82 -4.21
C VAL A 330 13.80 0.67 -3.99
N LEU A 331 15.07 1.08 -3.91
CA LEU A 331 15.42 2.49 -3.72
C LEU A 331 15.00 3.35 -4.92
N THR A 332 15.14 2.84 -6.14
CA THR A 332 14.65 3.51 -7.35
C THR A 332 13.14 3.81 -7.28
N GLN A 333 12.34 2.89 -6.75
CA GLN A 333 10.90 3.12 -6.60
C GLN A 333 10.57 4.11 -5.47
N ILE A 334 11.38 4.17 -4.42
CA ILE A 334 11.18 5.13 -3.32
C ILE A 334 11.41 6.58 -3.82
N THR A 335 12.25 6.81 -4.82
CA THR A 335 12.49 8.16 -5.37
C THR A 335 11.28 8.76 -6.06
N MET A 336 10.28 7.95 -6.41
CA MET A 336 9.01 8.44 -6.98
C MET A 336 8.15 9.22 -5.95
N LEU A 337 8.48 9.14 -4.66
CA LEU A 337 7.88 9.98 -3.62
C LEU A 337 8.56 11.35 -3.55
N ASP A 338 7.78 12.39 -3.27
CA ASP A 338 8.32 13.76 -3.07
C ASP A 338 9.05 13.89 -1.72
N ILE A 339 10.10 13.07 -1.54
CA ILE A 339 10.93 13.08 -0.33
C ILE A 339 12.04 14.14 -0.37
N THR A 340 12.26 14.77 -1.50
CA THR A 340 13.25 15.87 -1.62
C THR A 340 12.87 17.09 -0.82
N LYS A 341 11.59 17.29 -0.56
CA LYS A 341 11.05 18.40 0.23
C LYS A 341 10.99 18.12 1.74
N LEU A 342 11.44 16.95 2.21
CA LEU A 342 11.49 16.65 3.64
C LEU A 342 12.62 17.45 4.31
N GLN A 343 12.39 17.95 5.54
CA GLN A 343 13.40 18.75 6.27
C GLN A 343 14.49 17.86 6.88
N GLY A 344 15.71 18.42 7.00
CA GLY A 344 16.89 17.80 7.59
C GLY A 344 17.96 17.46 6.56
N GLU A 345 19.23 17.49 6.95
CA GLU A 345 20.38 17.25 6.06
C GLU A 345 20.46 15.77 5.67
N SER A 346 20.40 14.89 6.64
CA SER A 346 20.32 13.44 6.42
C SER A 346 19.18 12.81 7.23
N MET A 347 18.70 11.65 6.83
CA MET A 347 17.70 10.89 7.56
C MET A 347 17.68 9.42 7.11
N THR A 348 17.36 8.52 8.02
CA THR A 348 17.10 7.11 7.71
C THR A 348 15.77 6.94 6.96
N LEU A 349 15.55 5.80 6.28
CA LEU A 349 14.26 5.50 5.65
C LEU A 349 13.13 5.43 6.69
N ARG A 350 13.43 5.00 7.93
CA ARG A 350 12.47 5.04 9.04
C ARG A 350 12.04 6.47 9.37
N GLU A 351 12.99 7.40 9.46
CA GLU A 351 12.72 8.82 9.72
C GLU A 351 12.05 9.51 8.53
N ALA A 352 12.46 9.16 7.31
CA ALA A 352 11.85 9.67 6.07
C ALA A 352 10.36 9.33 6.00
N ARG A 353 9.97 8.07 6.31
CA ARG A 353 8.55 7.70 6.41
C ARG A 353 7.80 8.55 7.42
N LYS A 354 8.35 8.71 8.63
CA LYS A 354 7.71 9.52 9.68
C LYS A 354 7.50 10.96 9.21
N LYS A 355 8.54 11.62 8.69
CA LYS A 355 8.46 13.00 8.18
C LYS A 355 7.51 13.13 6.98
N TYR A 356 7.46 12.09 6.12
CA TYR A 356 6.56 12.08 4.97
C TYR A 356 5.09 12.06 5.42
N ILE A 357 4.74 11.24 6.40
CA ILE A 357 3.38 11.19 6.98
C ILE A 357 3.02 12.51 7.64
N GLU A 358 3.92 13.10 8.43
CA GLU A 358 3.70 14.38 9.10
C GLU A 358 3.43 15.52 8.09
N LYS A 359 4.11 15.49 6.95
CA LYS A 359 3.95 16.49 5.89
C LYS A 359 2.68 16.29 5.05
N ASN A 360 2.20 15.07 4.93
CA ASN A 360 1.06 14.68 4.09
C ASN A 360 -0.07 14.06 4.93
N PRO A 361 -0.66 14.79 5.87
CA PRO A 361 -1.68 14.24 6.79
C PRO A 361 -2.99 13.84 6.09
N ALA A 362 -3.25 14.38 4.89
CA ALA A 362 -4.43 14.04 4.08
C ALA A 362 -4.23 12.79 3.21
N GLY A 363 -3.08 12.14 3.30
CA GLY A 363 -2.70 10.99 2.48
C GLY A 363 -1.36 11.21 1.77
N TYR A 364 -0.84 10.15 1.16
CA TYR A 364 0.40 10.22 0.41
C TYR A 364 0.15 10.62 -1.06
N VAL A 365 1.10 11.35 -1.62
CA VAL A 365 1.15 11.67 -3.04
C VAL A 365 2.30 10.88 -3.65
N ASP A 366 1.96 9.98 -4.55
CA ASP A 366 2.91 9.26 -5.39
C ASP A 366 3.01 10.01 -6.73
N LEU A 367 4.22 10.38 -7.11
CA LEU A 367 4.48 11.09 -8.37
C LEU A 367 4.51 10.14 -9.58
N GLY A 368 4.35 8.83 -9.34
CA GLY A 368 4.26 7.81 -10.39
C GLY A 368 2.98 7.92 -11.20
N VAL A 369 3.14 7.96 -12.52
CA VAL A 369 2.03 8.14 -13.47
C VAL A 369 1.12 6.91 -13.54
N VAL A 370 1.61 5.71 -13.16
CA VAL A 370 0.95 4.44 -13.48
C VAL A 370 0.34 3.74 -12.27
N ILE A 371 1.07 3.54 -11.17
CA ILE A 371 0.57 2.80 -9.99
C ILE A 371 1.15 3.38 -8.69
N PRO A 372 0.30 3.85 -7.77
CA PRO A 372 0.74 4.45 -6.50
C PRO A 372 1.16 3.37 -5.48
N GLN A 373 2.39 2.84 -5.56
CA GLN A 373 2.92 1.82 -4.64
C GLN A 373 4.17 2.26 -3.87
N SER A 374 4.72 3.44 -4.16
CA SER A 374 6.01 3.88 -3.60
C SER A 374 5.92 4.16 -2.10
N PHE A 375 4.82 4.72 -1.61
CA PHE A 375 4.64 4.92 -0.16
C PHE A 375 4.44 3.60 0.62
N PRO A 376 3.60 2.65 0.19
CA PRO A 376 3.58 1.30 0.77
C PRO A 376 4.97 0.65 0.79
N LEU A 377 5.77 0.78 -0.28
CA LEU A 377 7.12 0.24 -0.33
C LEU A 377 8.06 0.92 0.68
N LEU A 378 8.03 2.26 0.78
CA LEU A 378 8.78 3.01 1.80
C LEU A 378 8.40 2.54 3.21
N SER A 379 7.11 2.27 3.46
CA SER A 379 6.63 1.77 4.75
C SER A 379 7.18 0.38 5.06
N LEU A 380 7.20 -0.53 4.08
CA LEU A 380 7.82 -1.84 4.22
C LEU A 380 9.33 -1.73 4.53
N CYS A 381 10.04 -0.84 3.85
CA CYS A 381 11.47 -0.59 4.08
C CYS A 381 11.72 -0.02 5.48
N ALA A 382 10.94 0.95 5.91
CA ALA A 382 11.07 1.60 7.20
C ALA A 382 10.84 0.64 8.40
N ASP A 383 10.09 -0.43 8.18
CA ASP A 383 9.83 -1.47 9.20
C ASP A 383 10.73 -2.72 9.02
N SER A 384 11.71 -2.66 8.13
CA SER A 384 12.59 -3.77 7.79
C SER A 384 13.97 -3.56 8.38
N ALA A 385 14.50 -4.51 9.16
CA ALA A 385 15.88 -4.46 9.65
C ALA A 385 16.92 -4.38 8.53
N ARG A 386 16.55 -4.74 7.28
CA ARG A 386 17.39 -4.57 6.12
C ARG A 386 17.51 -3.11 5.70
N PHE A 387 16.38 -2.37 5.63
CA PHE A 387 16.34 -1.05 5.02
C PHE A 387 16.16 0.11 6.00
N GLU A 388 15.65 -0.12 7.21
CA GLU A 388 15.28 0.96 8.15
C GLU A 388 16.38 1.96 8.44
N ASN A 389 17.65 1.50 8.43
CA ASN A 389 18.85 2.28 8.70
C ASN A 389 19.61 2.69 7.43
N VAL A 390 19.06 2.49 6.24
CA VAL A 390 19.59 3.13 5.02
C VAL A 390 19.33 4.61 5.12
N GLU A 391 20.38 5.40 4.97
CA GLU A 391 20.35 6.85 5.12
C GLU A 391 20.15 7.55 3.77
N ILE A 392 19.28 8.52 3.71
CA ILE A 392 19.21 9.51 2.65
C ILE A 392 20.20 10.62 3.05
N THR A 393 21.30 10.76 2.33
CA THR A 393 22.39 11.68 2.68
C THR A 393 22.38 12.95 1.84
N ASP A 394 21.87 12.90 0.62
CA ASP A 394 21.72 14.06 -0.25
C ASP A 394 20.49 13.94 -1.15
N ARG A 395 19.94 15.08 -1.54
CA ARG A 395 18.74 15.19 -2.38
C ARG A 395 18.76 16.46 -3.18
N LYS A 396 18.52 16.34 -4.48
CA LYS A 396 18.44 17.50 -5.37
C LYS A 396 17.21 17.35 -6.27
N SER A 397 16.43 18.42 -6.39
CA SER A 397 15.31 18.50 -7.34
C SER A 397 15.35 19.82 -8.05
N VAL A 398 15.23 19.79 -9.38
CA VAL A 398 15.18 20.97 -10.25
C VAL A 398 14.01 20.78 -11.22
N ILE A 399 13.07 21.72 -11.20
CA ILE A 399 11.95 21.76 -12.16
C ILE A 399 11.91 23.20 -12.70
N ASP A 400 12.13 23.35 -14.01
CA ASP A 400 12.19 24.66 -14.66
C ASP A 400 11.63 24.56 -16.09
N ASP A 401 10.48 25.20 -16.35
CA ASP A 401 9.81 25.15 -17.65
C ASP A 401 10.56 25.93 -18.74
N GLU A 402 11.31 26.99 -18.38
CA GLU A 402 12.06 27.80 -19.35
C GLU A 402 13.28 27.04 -19.89
N LYS A 403 14.01 26.35 -18.97
CA LYS A 403 15.16 25.53 -19.31
C LYS A 403 14.76 24.13 -19.79
N VAL A 404 13.50 23.76 -19.65
CA VAL A 404 12.97 22.42 -19.94
C VAL A 404 13.76 21.36 -19.19
N VAL A 405 13.72 21.45 -17.86
CA VAL A 405 14.38 20.48 -16.96
C VAL A 405 13.40 19.97 -15.90
N GLN A 406 13.39 18.66 -15.74
CA GLN A 406 12.77 17.97 -14.61
C GLN A 406 13.75 16.92 -14.12
N PHE A 407 14.49 17.26 -13.08
CA PHE A 407 15.57 16.45 -12.54
C PHE A 407 15.36 16.21 -11.04
N THR A 408 15.53 14.97 -10.62
CA THR A 408 15.56 14.61 -9.20
C THR A 408 16.60 13.52 -8.98
N ALA A 409 17.46 13.72 -8.00
CA ALA A 409 18.48 12.78 -7.56
C ALA A 409 18.41 12.62 -6.04
N ILE A 410 18.56 11.38 -5.58
CA ILE A 410 18.61 11.05 -4.16
C ILE A 410 19.79 10.10 -3.93
N THR A 411 20.65 10.45 -2.97
CA THR A 411 21.76 9.60 -2.55
C THR A 411 21.39 8.85 -1.28
N PHE A 412 21.53 7.53 -1.34
CA PHE A 412 21.36 6.60 -0.23
C PHE A 412 22.73 6.08 0.22
N ARG A 413 22.97 6.05 1.53
CA ARG A 413 24.12 5.41 2.16
C ARG A 413 23.67 4.17 2.90
N PHE A 414 24.29 3.04 2.61
CA PHE A 414 24.01 1.79 3.28
C PHE A 414 24.79 1.66 4.60
N PRO A 415 24.28 0.92 5.59
CA PRO A 415 25.00 0.67 6.85
C PRO A 415 26.36 -0.02 6.66
N THR A 416 26.59 -0.65 5.52
CA THR A 416 27.85 -1.30 5.12
C THR A 416 28.84 -0.38 4.42
N GLY A 417 28.45 0.89 4.21
CA GLY A 417 29.34 1.97 3.71
C GLY A 417 29.25 2.26 2.22
N GLU A 418 28.51 1.46 1.44
CA GLU A 418 28.27 1.75 0.02
C GLU A 418 27.27 2.90 -0.14
N TYR A 419 27.30 3.54 -1.32
CA TYR A 419 26.36 4.59 -1.72
C TYR A 419 25.62 4.18 -2.98
N ALA A 420 24.35 4.55 -3.07
CA ALA A 420 23.57 4.46 -4.30
C ALA A 420 22.94 5.81 -4.62
N VAL A 421 23.14 6.29 -5.84
CA VAL A 421 22.39 7.43 -6.39
C VAL A 421 21.24 6.91 -7.22
N ALA A 422 20.04 7.33 -6.88
CA ALA A 422 18.86 7.01 -7.67
C ALA A 422 18.32 8.28 -8.34
N PHE A 423 18.27 8.26 -9.67
CA PHE A 423 17.65 9.30 -10.48
C PHE A 423 16.18 8.96 -10.72
N ASN A 424 15.32 9.95 -10.50
CA ASN A 424 13.89 9.79 -10.75
C ASN A 424 13.59 9.77 -12.24
N GLY A 425 12.59 9.00 -12.63
CA GLY A 425 11.99 9.05 -13.96
C GLY A 425 11.14 10.31 -14.17
N THR A 426 10.44 10.34 -15.28
CA THR A 426 9.50 11.42 -15.61
C THR A 426 8.34 11.38 -14.65
N ASP A 427 8.04 12.54 -14.06
CA ASP A 427 6.88 12.74 -13.19
C ASP A 427 5.61 13.10 -14.01
N ASP A 428 4.54 13.52 -13.33
CA ASP A 428 3.29 13.93 -13.99
C ASP A 428 3.39 15.31 -14.70
N THR A 429 4.54 16.01 -14.63
CA THR A 429 4.69 17.34 -15.23
C THR A 429 4.84 17.29 -16.74
N ILE A 430 4.21 18.27 -17.44
CA ILE A 430 4.33 18.40 -18.90
C ILE A 430 5.77 18.74 -19.30
N VAL A 431 6.50 19.48 -18.45
CA VAL A 431 7.93 19.80 -18.72
C VAL A 431 8.80 18.55 -18.71
N GLY A 432 8.55 17.61 -17.78
CA GLY A 432 9.27 16.33 -17.75
C GLY A 432 9.07 15.54 -19.04
N TRP A 433 7.84 15.45 -19.51
CA TRP A 433 7.52 14.80 -20.78
C TRP A 433 8.13 15.54 -21.98
N LYS A 434 8.19 16.87 -21.95
CA LYS A 434 8.84 17.66 -23.00
C LYS A 434 10.35 17.35 -23.08
N GLU A 435 10.99 17.23 -21.92
CA GLU A 435 12.40 16.89 -21.84
C GLU A 435 12.70 15.49 -22.37
N ASP A 436 11.79 14.52 -22.21
CA ASP A 436 11.93 13.18 -22.81
C ASP A 436 12.01 13.24 -24.34
N PHE A 437 11.23 14.13 -24.96
CA PHE A 437 11.33 14.36 -26.39
C PHE A 437 12.64 15.05 -26.82
N TYR A 438 13.31 15.74 -25.89
CA TYR A 438 14.63 16.35 -26.17
C TYR A 438 15.75 15.30 -26.26
N LEU A 439 15.54 14.08 -25.75
CA LEU A 439 16.43 12.93 -25.99
C LEU A 439 16.54 12.57 -27.47
N LEU A 440 15.58 13.03 -28.32
CA LEU A 440 15.63 12.90 -29.76
C LEU A 440 16.67 13.80 -30.46
N TYR A 441 17.20 14.78 -29.72
CA TYR A 441 18.20 15.71 -30.26
C TYR A 441 19.61 15.19 -29.97
N ASP A 442 20.53 15.52 -30.86
CA ASP A 442 21.96 15.15 -30.72
C ASP A 442 22.70 16.14 -29.78
N LYS A 443 22.06 16.45 -28.64
CA LYS A 443 22.60 17.33 -27.59
C LYS A 443 22.16 16.82 -26.23
N PRO A 444 23.02 16.95 -25.21
CA PRO A 444 22.62 16.62 -23.84
C PRO A 444 21.41 17.44 -23.39
N THR A 445 20.51 16.80 -22.64
CA THR A 445 19.45 17.51 -21.93
C THR A 445 20.00 18.17 -20.65
N GLU A 446 19.27 19.17 -20.13
CA GLU A 446 19.66 19.82 -18.87
C GLU A 446 19.70 18.81 -17.70
N SER A 447 18.78 17.85 -17.65
CA SER A 447 18.82 16.79 -16.64
C SER A 447 20.03 15.87 -16.76
N GLN A 448 20.49 15.57 -17.98
CA GLN A 448 21.72 14.80 -18.19
C GLN A 448 22.94 15.55 -17.66
N LEU A 449 23.03 16.86 -17.91
CA LEU A 449 24.11 17.72 -17.37
C LEU A 449 24.02 17.81 -15.84
N CYS A 450 22.83 17.93 -15.27
CA CYS A 450 22.60 17.88 -13.84
C CYS A 450 23.07 16.56 -13.22
N ALA A 451 22.82 15.42 -13.90
CA ALA A 451 23.26 14.10 -13.43
C ALA A 451 24.78 13.99 -13.37
N VAL A 452 25.50 14.44 -14.42
CA VAL A 452 26.97 14.47 -14.45
C VAL A 452 27.52 15.30 -13.29
N ASN A 453 27.02 16.52 -13.12
CA ASN A 453 27.46 17.40 -12.06
C ASN A 453 27.24 16.82 -10.67
N TYR A 454 26.03 16.25 -10.44
CA TYR A 454 25.67 15.60 -9.18
C TYR A 454 26.61 14.43 -8.83
N LEU A 455 26.96 13.59 -9.80
CA LEU A 455 27.85 12.45 -9.59
C LEU A 455 29.32 12.91 -9.34
N ASN A 456 29.77 13.98 -10.00
CA ASN A 456 31.07 14.54 -9.75
C ASN A 456 31.17 15.15 -8.33
N ASP A 457 30.17 15.94 -7.92
CA ASP A 457 30.07 16.52 -6.57
C ASP A 457 30.08 15.41 -5.49
N LEU A 458 29.34 14.33 -5.74
CA LEU A 458 29.31 13.16 -4.84
C LEU A 458 30.68 12.47 -4.77
N ALA A 459 31.37 12.30 -5.92
CA ALA A 459 32.69 11.70 -5.92
C ALA A 459 33.71 12.56 -5.19
N ASP A 460 33.53 13.87 -5.17
CA ASP A 460 34.38 14.80 -4.42
C ASP A 460 34.11 14.79 -2.92
N SER A 461 32.88 14.59 -2.51
CA SER A 461 32.44 14.61 -1.10
C SER A 461 32.52 13.25 -0.39
N THR A 462 32.71 12.13 -1.12
CA THR A 462 32.80 10.80 -0.53
C THR A 462 34.26 10.33 -0.34
N PRO A 463 34.57 9.39 0.60
CA PRO A 463 35.88 8.80 0.77
C PRO A 463 36.44 8.20 -0.53
N ASP A 464 37.77 8.17 -0.68
CA ASP A 464 38.42 7.70 -1.92
C ASP A 464 38.15 6.23 -2.24
N ASP A 465 37.91 5.42 -1.24
CA ASP A 465 37.53 3.98 -1.33
C ASP A 465 36.02 3.74 -1.40
N ALA A 466 35.21 4.80 -1.47
CA ALA A 466 33.76 4.68 -1.55
C ALA A 466 33.31 3.88 -2.78
N LYS A 467 32.34 3.01 -2.58
CA LYS A 467 31.69 2.22 -3.63
C LYS A 467 30.38 2.90 -4.02
N LEU A 468 30.31 3.34 -5.27
CA LEU A 468 29.16 4.07 -5.78
C LEU A 468 28.37 3.20 -6.78
N TYR A 469 27.07 3.13 -6.56
CA TYR A 469 26.09 2.57 -7.49
C TYR A 469 25.22 3.70 -8.04
N VAL A 470 24.83 3.59 -9.30
CA VAL A 470 23.90 4.56 -9.91
C VAL A 470 22.72 3.80 -10.49
N VAL A 471 21.54 4.26 -10.23
CA VAL A 471 20.30 3.59 -10.66
C VAL A 471 19.26 4.60 -11.12
N GLY A 472 18.36 4.17 -11.98
CA GLY A 472 17.20 4.97 -12.37
C GLY A 472 16.25 4.18 -13.25
N HIS A 473 15.00 4.61 -13.28
CA HIS A 473 13.93 4.01 -14.06
C HIS A 473 13.45 5.00 -15.12
N SER A 474 13.12 4.52 -16.32
CA SER A 474 12.63 5.35 -17.42
C SER A 474 13.65 6.45 -17.77
N LYS A 475 13.28 7.74 -17.82
CA LYS A 475 14.24 8.85 -17.96
C LYS A 475 15.37 8.76 -16.93
N GLY A 476 15.08 8.42 -15.68
CA GLY A 476 16.10 8.22 -14.64
C GLY A 476 17.12 7.13 -15.00
N GLY A 477 16.72 6.09 -15.74
CA GLY A 477 17.62 5.07 -16.28
C GLY A 477 18.57 5.64 -17.33
N ASN A 478 18.06 6.48 -18.24
CA ASN A 478 18.90 7.23 -19.17
C ASN A 478 19.87 8.16 -18.45
N LEU A 479 19.41 8.90 -17.41
CA LEU A 479 20.24 9.77 -16.58
C LEU A 479 21.32 8.98 -15.84
N SER A 480 20.99 7.81 -15.31
CA SER A 480 21.92 6.89 -14.65
C SER A 480 23.07 6.49 -15.59
N MET A 481 22.74 6.08 -16.78
CA MET A 481 23.74 5.68 -17.77
C MET A 481 24.54 6.87 -18.30
N TYR A 482 23.87 7.97 -18.67
CA TYR A 482 24.54 9.17 -19.16
C TYR A 482 25.50 9.76 -18.12
N GLY A 483 25.01 9.92 -16.89
CA GLY A 483 25.81 10.43 -15.78
C GLY A 483 27.02 9.55 -15.48
N ALA A 484 26.83 8.22 -15.44
CA ALA A 484 27.90 7.27 -15.20
C ALA A 484 28.99 7.29 -16.29
N VAL A 485 28.62 7.50 -17.56
CA VAL A 485 29.57 7.58 -18.68
C VAL A 485 30.29 8.91 -18.73
N MET A 486 29.59 10.01 -18.51
CA MET A 486 30.12 11.36 -18.73
C MET A 486 30.71 12.00 -17.48
N ALA A 487 30.57 11.39 -16.31
CA ALA A 487 31.27 11.87 -15.10
C ALA A 487 32.77 11.73 -15.16
N GLY A 488 33.47 12.44 -14.29
CA GLY A 488 34.93 12.49 -14.30
C GLY A 488 35.62 11.23 -13.77
N GLU A 489 36.94 11.15 -13.97
CA GLU A 489 37.80 10.00 -13.61
C GLU A 489 37.69 9.62 -12.12
N LYS A 490 37.54 10.59 -11.22
CA LYS A 490 37.38 10.35 -9.78
C LYS A 490 36.11 9.54 -9.48
N PHE A 491 35.03 9.85 -10.18
CA PHE A 491 33.79 9.07 -10.10
C PHE A 491 33.97 7.67 -10.70
N HIS A 492 34.59 7.54 -11.88
CA HIS A 492 34.82 6.26 -12.54
C HIS A 492 35.58 5.25 -11.68
N LYS A 493 36.57 5.76 -10.86
CA LYS A 493 37.33 4.94 -9.91
C LYS A 493 36.40 4.33 -8.80
N LYS A 494 35.42 5.09 -8.36
CA LYS A 494 34.46 4.67 -7.31
C LYS A 494 33.25 3.91 -7.84
N LEU A 495 32.94 4.02 -9.13
CA LEU A 495 31.80 3.39 -9.75
C LEU A 495 31.91 1.86 -9.71
N VAL A 496 30.94 1.21 -9.07
CA VAL A 496 30.77 -0.24 -9.10
C VAL A 496 29.90 -0.67 -10.26
N MET A 497 28.67 -0.16 -10.32
CA MET A 497 27.70 -0.45 -11.39
C MET A 497 26.73 0.71 -11.59
N ALA A 498 26.32 0.90 -12.83
CA ALA A 498 25.19 1.75 -13.21
C ALA A 498 24.09 0.87 -13.83
N TYR A 499 22.86 1.05 -13.33
CA TYR A 499 21.72 0.29 -13.80
C TYR A 499 20.68 1.21 -14.46
N ASN A 500 20.32 0.86 -15.68
CA ASN A 500 19.25 1.48 -16.43
C ASN A 500 18.02 0.56 -16.41
N PHE A 501 17.00 0.90 -15.63
CA PHE A 501 15.74 0.15 -15.60
C PHE A 501 14.77 0.70 -16.64
N ASP A 502 14.66 0.01 -17.76
CA ASP A 502 13.75 0.29 -18.88
C ASP A 502 13.76 1.76 -19.36
N GLY A 503 14.92 2.40 -19.28
CA GLY A 503 15.12 3.76 -19.78
C GLY A 503 15.64 3.74 -21.21
N PRO A 504 15.35 4.80 -22.01
CA PRO A 504 15.81 4.90 -23.40
C PRO A 504 17.34 4.94 -23.49
N GLY A 505 17.86 4.40 -24.58
CA GLY A 505 19.28 4.44 -24.92
C GLY A 505 19.71 5.80 -25.50
N PHE A 506 20.72 5.78 -26.37
CA PHE A 506 21.33 6.98 -26.94
C PHE A 506 21.52 6.86 -28.45
N VAL A 507 21.97 7.96 -29.06
CA VAL A 507 22.45 7.97 -30.46
C VAL A 507 23.72 7.13 -30.58
N GLU A 508 23.98 6.56 -31.75
CA GLU A 508 25.10 5.65 -32.01
C GLU A 508 26.47 6.24 -31.65
N SER A 509 26.64 7.57 -31.83
CA SER A 509 27.88 8.29 -31.51
C SER A 509 28.26 8.23 -30.04
N PHE A 510 27.28 8.16 -29.13
CA PHE A 510 27.51 8.05 -27.69
C PHE A 510 28.30 6.78 -27.33
N TYR A 511 27.96 5.66 -27.94
CA TYR A 511 28.57 4.34 -27.67
C TYR A 511 30.00 4.22 -28.22
N LYS A 512 30.39 5.11 -29.11
CA LYS A 512 31.73 5.18 -29.68
C LYS A 512 32.70 6.08 -28.90
N THR A 513 32.21 6.73 -27.84
CA THR A 513 33.06 7.59 -27.01
C THR A 513 34.02 6.79 -26.15
N GLU A 514 35.22 7.31 -25.90
CA GLU A 514 36.21 6.71 -25.01
C GLU A 514 35.63 6.54 -23.59
N ASN A 515 34.83 7.50 -23.14
CA ASN A 515 34.18 7.45 -21.84
C ASN A 515 33.26 6.22 -21.72
N PHE A 516 32.39 5.98 -22.71
CA PHE A 516 31.53 4.79 -22.68
C PHE A 516 32.36 3.51 -22.67
N LEU A 517 33.34 3.39 -23.58
CA LEU A 517 34.19 2.20 -23.69
C LEU A 517 34.96 1.91 -22.38
N SER A 518 35.33 2.93 -21.64
CA SER A 518 36.04 2.78 -20.35
C SER A 518 35.18 2.20 -19.23
N VAL A 519 33.86 2.43 -19.26
CA VAL A 519 32.92 2.00 -18.21
C VAL A 519 31.85 1.00 -18.67
N GLN A 520 31.82 0.61 -19.94
CA GLN A 520 30.78 -0.24 -20.52
C GLN A 520 30.50 -1.54 -19.73
N ASN A 521 31.55 -2.12 -19.13
CA ASN A 521 31.43 -3.33 -18.31
C ASN A 521 30.76 -3.10 -16.95
N LYS A 522 30.62 -1.82 -16.55
CA LYS A 522 29.96 -1.39 -15.32
C LYS A 522 28.52 -0.89 -15.58
N ILE A 523 27.98 -1.10 -16.78
CA ILE A 523 26.64 -0.66 -17.17
C ILE A 523 25.77 -1.89 -17.48
N LEU A 524 24.56 -1.90 -16.93
CA LEU A 524 23.57 -2.93 -17.19
C LEU A 524 22.19 -2.31 -17.39
N SER A 525 21.60 -2.52 -18.55
CA SER A 525 20.19 -2.23 -18.79
C SER A 525 19.33 -3.44 -18.41
N VAL A 526 18.27 -3.21 -17.67
CA VAL A 526 17.30 -4.23 -17.26
C VAL A 526 15.95 -3.83 -17.84
N ILE A 527 15.42 -4.65 -18.75
CA ILE A 527 14.20 -4.34 -19.51
C ILE A 527 13.19 -5.49 -19.44
N PRO A 528 11.89 -5.24 -19.46
CA PRO A 528 10.89 -6.30 -19.50
C PRO A 528 10.83 -6.95 -20.90
N GLN A 529 10.25 -8.15 -20.97
CA GLN A 529 10.18 -8.91 -22.24
C GLN A 529 9.43 -8.18 -23.37
N LEU A 530 8.48 -7.30 -23.05
CA LEU A 530 7.75 -6.47 -24.01
C LEU A 530 8.06 -4.99 -23.75
N SER A 531 9.34 -4.66 -23.65
CA SER A 531 9.80 -3.29 -23.48
C SER A 531 9.49 -2.44 -24.72
N VAL A 532 9.04 -1.21 -24.51
CA VAL A 532 8.89 -0.17 -25.53
C VAL A 532 9.85 0.99 -25.23
N VAL A 533 9.81 1.51 -24.01
CA VAL A 533 10.62 2.68 -23.59
C VAL A 533 12.10 2.32 -23.56
N GLY A 534 12.46 1.21 -22.92
CA GLY A 534 13.84 0.73 -22.82
C GLY A 534 14.40 0.18 -24.14
N ARG A 535 13.65 0.29 -25.23
CA ARG A 535 14.11 -0.07 -26.59
C ARG A 535 14.21 1.16 -27.51
N LEU A 536 13.86 2.33 -27.03
CA LEU A 536 14.05 3.56 -27.81
C LEU A 536 15.54 3.87 -27.98
N PHE A 537 15.93 4.28 -29.17
CA PHE A 537 17.31 4.54 -29.60
C PHE A 537 18.20 3.28 -29.66
N ASN A 538 19.49 3.44 -29.53
CA ASN A 538 20.45 2.33 -29.57
C ASN A 538 20.82 1.88 -28.16
N HIS A 539 21.20 0.61 -28.05
CA HIS A 539 21.67 -0.03 -26.82
C HIS A 539 22.84 -0.94 -27.19
N GLU A 540 24.05 -0.62 -26.72
CA GLU A 540 25.25 -1.45 -26.93
C GLU A 540 25.84 -1.98 -25.61
N GLU A 541 25.24 -1.58 -24.49
CA GLU A 541 25.55 -2.11 -23.15
C GLU A 541 24.95 -3.51 -22.95
N LYS A 542 25.36 -4.17 -21.86
CA LYS A 542 24.74 -5.43 -21.46
C LYS A 542 23.25 -5.24 -21.12
N VAL A 543 22.42 -6.17 -21.59
CA VAL A 543 20.98 -6.14 -21.34
C VAL A 543 20.54 -7.41 -20.61
N MET A 544 19.75 -7.24 -19.55
CA MET A 544 19.02 -8.31 -18.85
C MET A 544 17.54 -8.19 -19.18
N ILE A 545 16.95 -9.23 -19.72
CA ILE A 545 15.53 -9.25 -20.04
C ILE A 545 14.78 -9.94 -18.91
N VAL A 546 13.82 -9.23 -18.30
CA VAL A 546 13.06 -9.71 -17.14
C VAL A 546 11.62 -10.01 -17.49
N LYS A 547 11.03 -10.94 -16.74
CA LYS A 547 9.63 -11.30 -16.87
C LYS A 547 8.74 -10.30 -16.15
N SER A 548 7.71 -9.80 -16.82
CA SER A 548 6.67 -8.97 -16.26
C SER A 548 5.33 -9.69 -16.26
N CYS A 549 4.54 -9.45 -15.24
CA CYS A 549 3.17 -9.98 -15.12
C CYS A 549 2.11 -9.12 -15.83
N PHE A 550 2.46 -7.91 -16.25
CA PHE A 550 1.59 -7.03 -17.02
C PHE A 550 1.77 -7.25 -18.51
N SER A 551 0.98 -6.58 -19.31
CA SER A 551 0.99 -6.66 -20.76
C SER A 551 1.06 -5.26 -21.40
N GLY A 552 1.63 -5.17 -22.60
CA GLY A 552 1.76 -3.92 -23.34
C GLY A 552 2.68 -2.93 -22.62
N ILE A 553 2.41 -1.65 -22.75
CA ILE A 553 3.22 -0.57 -22.16
C ILE A 553 3.27 -0.61 -20.63
N TYR A 554 2.34 -1.31 -19.97
CA TYR A 554 2.32 -1.44 -18.50
C TYR A 554 3.43 -2.34 -17.97
N GLN A 555 4.17 -3.06 -18.83
CA GLN A 555 5.40 -3.74 -18.43
C GLN A 555 6.52 -2.77 -18.03
N HIS A 556 6.39 -1.49 -18.39
CA HIS A 556 7.31 -0.43 -17.96
C HIS A 556 7.31 -0.21 -16.46
N ASP A 557 6.26 -0.62 -15.74
CA ASP A 557 6.19 -0.51 -14.30
C ASP A 557 7.02 -1.59 -13.59
N LEU A 558 8.04 -1.19 -12.82
CA LEU A 558 8.93 -2.09 -12.07
C LEU A 558 8.19 -3.00 -11.07
N TYR A 559 7.03 -2.58 -10.55
CA TYR A 559 6.21 -3.43 -9.67
C TYR A 559 5.59 -4.63 -10.38
N SER A 560 5.57 -4.59 -11.72
CA SER A 560 5.11 -5.71 -12.54
C SER A 560 6.18 -6.77 -12.77
N TRP A 561 7.45 -6.49 -12.45
CA TRP A 561 8.57 -7.39 -12.72
C TRP A 561 8.66 -8.50 -11.69
N GLU A 562 8.70 -9.73 -12.19
CA GLU A 562 8.71 -10.91 -11.33
C GLU A 562 10.08 -11.11 -10.68
N THR A 563 10.07 -11.45 -9.38
CA THR A 563 11.28 -11.72 -8.61
C THR A 563 11.30 -13.16 -8.09
N GLU A 564 12.50 -13.75 -8.00
CA GLU A 564 12.73 -15.05 -7.37
C GLU A 564 14.02 -15.00 -6.57
N GLY A 565 13.93 -15.22 -5.25
CA GLY A 565 15.08 -15.09 -4.36
C GLY A 565 15.64 -13.66 -4.39
N ASP A 566 16.89 -13.50 -4.83
CA ASP A 566 17.65 -12.25 -4.87
C ASP A 566 17.74 -11.63 -6.26
N SER A 567 17.01 -12.15 -7.22
CA SER A 567 17.11 -11.76 -8.62
C SER A 567 15.72 -11.56 -9.24
N PHE A 568 15.70 -10.87 -10.37
CA PHE A 568 14.55 -10.92 -11.26
C PHE A 568 14.44 -12.29 -11.93
N VAL A 569 13.22 -12.71 -12.23
CA VAL A 569 12.98 -13.82 -13.16
C VAL A 569 13.34 -13.35 -14.56
N THR A 570 14.33 -13.98 -15.19
CA THR A 570 14.80 -13.61 -16.53
C THR A 570 14.14 -14.46 -17.61
N VAL A 571 14.05 -13.90 -18.81
CA VAL A 571 13.66 -14.62 -20.04
C VAL A 571 14.75 -14.47 -21.09
N PRO A 572 14.91 -15.46 -21.99
CA PRO A 572 16.04 -15.48 -22.93
C PRO A 572 15.93 -14.46 -24.08
N HIS A 573 14.71 -14.06 -24.43
CA HIS A 573 14.45 -13.21 -25.59
C HIS A 573 13.35 -12.19 -25.30
N LEU A 574 13.41 -11.07 -26.02
CA LEU A 574 12.31 -10.12 -26.11
C LEU A 574 11.10 -10.74 -26.83
N ASP A 575 9.94 -10.18 -26.60
CA ASP A 575 8.76 -10.44 -27.41
C ASP A 575 8.94 -9.81 -28.79
N GLU A 576 8.61 -10.57 -29.83
CA GLU A 576 8.75 -10.10 -31.22
C GLU A 576 8.00 -8.78 -31.48
N LEU A 577 6.89 -8.56 -30.79
CA LEU A 577 6.14 -7.31 -30.87
C LEU A 577 6.96 -6.11 -30.37
N SER A 578 7.80 -6.30 -29.33
CA SER A 578 8.71 -5.26 -28.80
C SER A 578 9.65 -4.77 -29.91
N ASP A 579 10.34 -5.69 -30.57
CA ASP A 579 11.28 -5.36 -31.63
C ASP A 579 10.58 -4.63 -32.80
N ARG A 580 9.41 -5.14 -33.25
CA ARG A 580 8.64 -4.52 -34.32
C ARG A 580 8.13 -3.13 -34.03
N VAL A 581 7.66 -2.90 -32.80
CA VAL A 581 7.21 -1.57 -32.37
C VAL A 581 8.39 -0.60 -32.28
N GLN A 582 9.52 -1.04 -31.74
CA GLN A 582 10.74 -0.24 -31.66
C GLN A 582 11.25 0.15 -33.05
N GLU A 583 11.39 -0.81 -33.97
CA GLU A 583 11.80 -0.55 -35.36
C GLU A 583 10.92 0.54 -35.98
N LYS A 584 9.59 0.44 -35.79
CA LYS A 584 8.65 1.38 -36.38
C LYS A 584 8.68 2.76 -35.73
N VAL A 585 8.79 2.84 -34.43
CA VAL A 585 8.91 4.12 -33.72
C VAL A 585 10.21 4.82 -34.15
N ASN A 586 11.33 4.11 -34.15
CA ASN A 586 12.60 4.65 -34.62
C ASN A 586 12.53 5.10 -36.07
N GLU A 587 11.99 4.29 -36.99
CA GLU A 587 11.79 4.67 -38.40
C GLU A 587 11.02 6.00 -38.50
N ILE A 588 9.89 6.13 -37.79
CA ILE A 588 9.07 7.34 -37.83
C ILE A 588 9.86 8.55 -37.32
N MET A 589 10.57 8.40 -36.19
CA MET A 589 11.34 9.48 -35.58
C MET A 589 12.55 9.92 -36.40
N TYR A 590 13.26 8.97 -37.03
CA TYR A 590 14.43 9.27 -37.89
C TYR A 590 14.02 9.78 -39.27
N THR A 591 12.78 9.62 -39.73
CA THR A 591 12.30 10.24 -40.99
C THR A 591 12.08 11.74 -40.91
N LEU A 592 12.03 12.32 -39.71
CA LEU A 592 11.93 13.76 -39.54
C LEU A 592 13.31 14.41 -39.60
N THR A 593 13.42 15.53 -40.38
CA THR A 593 14.62 16.37 -40.29
C THR A 593 14.70 17.02 -38.88
N PRO A 594 15.89 17.51 -38.46
CA PRO A 594 16.05 18.21 -37.20
C PRO A 594 15.04 19.35 -37.01
N GLU A 595 14.77 20.14 -38.08
CA GLU A 595 13.80 21.23 -38.06
C GLU A 595 12.36 20.70 -37.88
N GLN A 596 12.02 19.60 -38.54
CA GLN A 596 10.70 18.95 -38.40
C GLN A 596 10.50 18.36 -37.02
N ARG A 597 11.54 17.75 -36.42
CA ARG A 597 11.49 17.28 -35.02
C ARG A 597 11.23 18.44 -34.06
N LYS A 598 11.91 19.58 -34.27
CA LYS A 598 11.70 20.78 -33.46
C LYS A 598 10.26 21.28 -33.59
N ILE A 599 9.72 21.43 -34.81
CA ILE A 599 8.33 21.85 -35.04
C ILE A 599 7.34 20.87 -34.39
N PHE A 600 7.62 19.57 -34.49
CA PHE A 600 6.78 18.53 -33.87
C PHE A 600 6.74 18.66 -32.36
N VAL A 601 7.92 18.71 -31.70
CA VAL A 601 8.01 18.79 -30.25
C VAL A 601 7.46 20.12 -29.74
N ASP A 602 7.90 21.25 -30.27
CA ASP A 602 7.45 22.57 -29.85
C ASP A 602 5.93 22.74 -30.09
N GLY A 603 5.44 22.27 -31.23
CA GLY A 603 4.01 22.32 -31.57
C GLY A 603 3.15 21.44 -30.67
N LEU A 604 3.60 20.22 -30.39
CA LEU A 604 2.92 19.31 -29.49
C LEU A 604 2.80 19.93 -28.07
N PHE A 605 3.93 20.36 -27.52
CA PHE A 605 3.93 20.87 -26.13
C PHE A 605 3.27 22.27 -26.04
N SER A 606 3.36 23.12 -27.07
CA SER A 606 2.56 24.34 -27.14
C SER A 606 1.05 24.05 -27.10
N LEU A 607 0.61 23.00 -27.81
CA LEU A 607 -0.78 22.57 -27.77
C LEU A 607 -1.18 22.06 -26.38
N LEU A 608 -0.32 21.28 -25.70
CA LEU A 608 -0.59 20.79 -24.35
C LEU A 608 -0.69 21.94 -23.34
N TYR A 609 0.27 22.86 -23.33
CA TYR A 609 0.25 24.04 -22.44
C TYR A 609 -0.92 24.99 -22.73
N SER A 610 -1.42 25.05 -23.97
CA SER A 610 -2.58 25.90 -24.33
C SER A 610 -3.87 25.49 -23.61
N THR A 611 -3.89 24.38 -22.92
CA THR A 611 -5.02 23.93 -22.09
C THR A 611 -4.99 24.47 -20.66
N ASP A 612 -4.01 25.29 -20.30
CA ASP A 612 -3.73 25.77 -18.94
C ASP A 612 -3.41 24.59 -17.98
N SER A 613 -2.80 23.54 -18.49
CA SER A 613 -2.38 22.37 -17.73
C SER A 613 -0.86 22.34 -17.58
N PHE A 614 -0.38 22.00 -16.39
CA PHE A 614 1.04 21.81 -16.07
C PHE A 614 1.37 20.33 -15.82
N THR A 615 0.34 19.49 -15.64
CA THR A 615 0.49 18.05 -15.46
C THR A 615 -0.43 17.27 -16.41
N LEU A 616 -0.10 16.01 -16.67
CA LEU A 616 -0.94 15.12 -17.47
C LEU A 616 -2.30 14.87 -16.81
N THR A 617 -2.33 14.79 -15.48
CA THR A 617 -3.58 14.65 -14.73
C THR A 617 -4.50 15.85 -14.98
N GLN A 618 -3.98 17.10 -14.92
CA GLN A 618 -4.73 18.30 -15.26
C GLN A 618 -5.15 18.29 -16.73
N LEU A 619 -4.27 17.83 -17.62
CA LEU A 619 -4.55 17.72 -19.05
C LEU A 619 -5.73 16.77 -19.33
N MET A 620 -5.80 15.63 -18.63
CA MET A 620 -6.92 14.70 -18.77
C MET A 620 -8.26 15.33 -18.36
N ILE A 621 -8.26 16.18 -17.35
CA ILE A 621 -9.43 16.96 -16.93
C ILE A 621 -9.78 17.99 -18.02
N ASN A 622 -8.79 18.70 -18.55
CA ASN A 622 -8.93 19.78 -19.54
C ASN A 622 -8.96 19.31 -21.00
N ARG A 623 -9.00 18.00 -21.27
CA ARG A 623 -8.89 17.40 -22.61
C ARG A 623 -9.85 17.97 -23.66
N GLY A 624 -11.00 18.48 -23.25
CA GLY A 624 -11.92 19.14 -24.16
C GLY A 624 -11.35 20.39 -24.84
N LYS A 625 -10.42 21.11 -24.18
CA LYS A 625 -9.75 22.28 -24.73
C LYS A 625 -8.73 21.89 -25.83
N LEU A 626 -8.12 20.69 -25.76
CA LEU A 626 -7.15 20.21 -26.76
C LEU A 626 -7.72 20.26 -28.17
N PHE A 627 -8.94 19.75 -28.34
CA PHE A 627 -9.57 19.68 -29.66
C PHE A 627 -9.78 21.05 -30.26
N GLY A 628 -10.30 22.02 -29.49
CA GLY A 628 -10.49 23.40 -29.93
C GLY A 628 -9.17 24.11 -30.24
N ASN A 629 -8.15 23.90 -29.40
CA ASN A 629 -6.85 24.56 -29.55
C ASN A 629 -6.00 23.97 -30.69
N PHE A 630 -6.17 22.65 -31.00
CA PHE A 630 -5.54 22.04 -32.17
C PHE A 630 -5.85 22.77 -33.48
N PHE A 631 -7.08 23.22 -33.67
CA PHE A 631 -7.48 23.99 -34.88
C PHE A 631 -6.89 25.41 -34.89
N LYS A 632 -6.43 25.93 -33.76
CA LYS A 632 -5.76 27.22 -33.66
C LYS A 632 -4.26 27.20 -33.95
N CYS A 633 -3.64 25.97 -33.96
CA CYS A 633 -2.24 25.80 -34.34
C CYS A 633 -2.01 26.28 -35.78
N ASP A 634 -0.80 26.73 -36.07
CA ASP A 634 -0.41 27.06 -37.46
C ASP A 634 -0.49 25.84 -38.38
N ALA A 635 -0.51 26.08 -39.68
CA ALA A 635 -0.71 25.02 -40.68
C ALA A 635 0.46 24.00 -40.72
N ALA A 636 1.71 24.43 -40.46
CA ALA A 636 2.87 23.56 -40.50
C ALA A 636 2.86 22.59 -39.28
N THR A 637 2.59 23.12 -38.09
CA THR A 637 2.41 22.34 -36.84
C THR A 637 1.28 21.34 -36.99
N ARG A 638 0.08 21.75 -37.44
CA ARG A 638 -1.02 20.79 -37.65
C ARG A 638 -0.67 19.69 -38.62
N LYS A 639 -0.03 20.03 -39.75
CA LYS A 639 0.36 19.06 -40.77
C LYS A 639 1.32 18.00 -40.20
N ILE A 640 2.33 18.42 -39.44
CA ILE A 640 3.31 17.53 -38.82
C ILE A 640 2.65 16.66 -37.76
N LEU A 641 1.85 17.22 -36.85
CA LEU A 641 1.15 16.48 -35.81
C LEU A 641 0.21 15.41 -36.41
N LEU A 642 -0.60 15.77 -37.40
CA LEU A 642 -1.47 14.83 -38.12
C LEU A 642 -0.70 13.76 -38.85
N SER A 643 0.39 14.13 -39.53
CA SER A 643 1.23 13.16 -40.26
C SER A 643 1.83 12.11 -39.34
N MET A 644 2.37 12.53 -38.18
CA MET A 644 2.94 11.63 -37.19
C MET A 644 1.88 10.72 -36.57
N MET A 645 0.73 11.29 -36.19
CA MET A 645 -0.39 10.52 -35.66
C MET A 645 -0.87 9.47 -36.68
N MET A 646 -1.05 9.85 -37.94
CA MET A 646 -1.47 8.92 -38.99
C MET A 646 -0.44 7.83 -39.23
N LYS A 647 0.86 8.13 -39.26
CA LYS A 647 1.92 7.14 -39.41
C LYS A 647 1.89 6.11 -38.26
N LEU A 648 1.81 6.54 -37.03
CA LEU A 648 1.70 5.67 -35.85
C LEU A 648 0.42 4.82 -35.89
N MET A 649 -0.73 5.44 -36.15
CA MET A 649 -2.02 4.77 -36.19
C MET A 649 -2.22 3.84 -37.39
N SER A 650 -1.50 4.05 -38.48
CA SER A 650 -1.57 3.16 -39.66
C SER A 650 -0.78 1.87 -39.46
N ASP A 651 0.24 1.85 -38.60
CA ASP A 651 1.05 0.68 -38.38
C ASP A 651 0.30 -0.42 -37.62
N ARG A 652 0.41 -1.68 -38.09
CA ARG A 652 -0.32 -2.81 -37.49
C ARG A 652 0.21 -3.19 -36.11
N TYR A 653 1.53 -3.11 -35.88
CA TYR A 653 2.18 -3.51 -34.64
C TYR A 653 1.96 -2.48 -33.55
N VAL A 654 2.03 -1.17 -33.88
CA VAL A 654 1.67 -0.09 -32.96
C VAL A 654 0.20 -0.21 -32.53
N ARG A 655 -0.71 -0.51 -33.46
CA ARG A 655 -2.13 -0.75 -33.12
C ARG A 655 -2.33 -2.01 -32.27
N GLU A 656 -1.56 -3.06 -32.50
CA GLU A 656 -1.62 -4.28 -31.69
C GLU A 656 -1.13 -4.02 -30.26
N MET A 657 0.00 -3.33 -30.11
CA MET A 657 0.50 -2.87 -28.80
C MET A 657 -0.54 -2.02 -28.07
N ALA A 658 -1.14 -1.05 -28.75
CA ALA A 658 -2.19 -0.21 -28.18
C ALA A 658 -3.40 -1.03 -27.73
N LYS A 659 -3.84 -2.03 -28.50
CA LYS A 659 -4.96 -2.92 -28.11
C LYS A 659 -4.62 -3.76 -26.88
N ILE A 660 -3.40 -4.31 -26.81
CA ILE A 660 -2.92 -5.08 -25.66
C ILE A 660 -2.89 -4.19 -24.43
N SER A 661 -2.33 -2.99 -24.56
CA SER A 661 -2.25 -2.01 -23.48
C SER A 661 -3.64 -1.55 -23.00
N MET A 662 -4.59 -1.30 -23.91
CA MET A 662 -5.97 -0.96 -23.55
C MET A 662 -6.68 -2.11 -22.79
N ARG A 663 -6.43 -3.37 -23.18
CA ARG A 663 -6.98 -4.53 -22.47
C ARG A 663 -6.39 -4.62 -21.05
N GLU A 664 -5.10 -4.35 -20.91
CA GLU A 664 -4.44 -4.35 -19.60
C GLU A 664 -4.93 -3.18 -18.75
N ALA A 665 -5.03 -1.97 -19.31
CA ALA A 665 -5.64 -0.81 -18.64
C ALA A 665 -7.04 -1.13 -18.12
N LYS A 666 -7.87 -1.78 -18.96
CA LYS A 666 -9.21 -2.19 -18.55
C LYS A 666 -9.18 -3.21 -17.41
N LYS A 667 -8.29 -4.21 -17.45
CA LYS A 667 -8.10 -5.15 -16.34
C LYS A 667 -7.66 -4.44 -15.06
N MET A 668 -6.77 -3.45 -15.18
CA MET A 668 -6.31 -2.64 -14.07
C MET A 668 -7.43 -1.72 -13.56
N GLN A 669 -8.20 -1.11 -14.44
CA GLN A 669 -9.36 -0.30 -14.10
C GLN A 669 -10.47 -1.15 -13.49
N ASP A 670 -10.79 -2.32 -14.09
CA ASP A 670 -11.66 -3.32 -13.48
C ASP A 670 -11.10 -3.79 -12.14
N LYS A 671 -9.77 -3.80 -11.95
CA LYS A 671 -9.07 -4.11 -10.71
C LYS A 671 -9.04 -2.91 -9.76
N LYS A 672 -8.90 -1.67 -10.23
CA LYS A 672 -9.06 -0.42 -9.48
C LYS A 672 -10.52 -0.13 -9.11
N GLU A 673 -11.44 -0.26 -10.02
CA GLU A 673 -12.87 -0.29 -9.70
C GLU A 673 -13.22 -1.47 -8.79
N PHE A 674 -12.35 -2.52 -8.68
CA PHE A 674 -12.32 -3.57 -7.70
C PHE A 674 -11.54 -3.20 -6.43
N GLU A 675 -10.70 -2.18 -6.42
CA GLU A 675 -9.88 -1.68 -5.29
C GLU A 675 -10.33 -0.30 -4.77
N GLU A 676 -11.07 0.51 -5.53
CA GLU A 676 -11.83 1.69 -5.13
C GLU A 676 -13.25 1.32 -4.66
#